data_a9c97a8f272e51d4c717890e46fb5a47
#
_entry.id   a9c97a8f272e51d4c717890e46fb5a47
#
_cell.length_a   1.000
_cell.length_b   1.000
_cell.length_c   1.000
_cell.angle_alpha   90.00
_cell.angle_beta   90.00
_cell.angle_gamma   90.00
#
_symmetry.space_group_name_H-M   'P 1'
#
loop_
_entity.id
_entity.type
_entity.pdbx_description
1 polymer ?
#
loop_
_entity_poly.entity_id
_entity_poly.type
_entity_poly.pdbx_seq_one_letter_code
_entity_poly.pdbx_strand_id
1 'polypeptide(L)'
;MTILGEYALWIALPVSVWGMLLGYVGGRTQRGDYVLSAERTIYAVFFLLVLASLGVVSAFLGDKFEYWYVASYSNREMEIFYKITGLWAGQRGSLLFWAVILAFFSTLCVFLNRKKNREFMPYVAGVLQTILTFFLIVLLFADVNPFEQLAFTPANGQGLNPQLQNYWMTIHPPTLYLGFTAFTIPFAFAVAALLNGRLDARWIELTHRWILLSWLFLAVGIIFGMRWAYEELGWGGYWFWDPVENASLLPWLTATAFLHSIQIQEKRGMLKVWNMSLVLLTFLLTIFATFLTRSGLIESVHSFAQELKIAYIFLGFMGGVLLACILLIIYRLPKLQSENSMQSFLSRESAFLFNNLMLLGFAFAVFWGTIFPLVAEGVTGEKISVGPPFFEKVNFPIGLVLLVLAGIGPVIAWRRATKRNLQKNFQIPISVGLFVAVSLWMAGARHGLALVTWSVCAFVLTVIATEFWKGTQARARIEGEGYAVALFHLVTRNRRRWGGYIVHVGIVMIYFAFAGAAYNVDERQHMLPGDQVDITSPFGHTYTLTYEGLSVSLGRGQRNLLWQAIATVSVEQDGVAKGILTTEKRQYVTSDQLMTEVGIRSTVREDLYLILSAMDDVDGALSANSAAQGIDLQVLVKPFVAWIWYGGLILALGTVIALWPSVDRRRRSTRPELEAVTTSAPAMAGAAR
;
A
#
# COMPACT_ATOMS: atom_id res chain seq x y z
N MET A 1 -0.55 -30.43 -16.79
CA MET A 1 -0.99 -29.37 -15.85
C MET A 1 -1.65 -28.18 -16.55
N THR A 2 -1.10 -27.65 -17.64
CA THR A 2 -1.63 -26.46 -18.33
C THR A 2 -3.09 -26.62 -18.77
N ILE A 3 -3.42 -27.71 -19.50
CA ILE A 3 -4.81 -28.02 -19.94
C ILE A 3 -5.78 -28.15 -18.73
N LEU A 4 -5.32 -28.80 -17.66
CA LEU A 4 -6.12 -28.93 -16.43
C LEU A 4 -6.38 -27.55 -15.80
N GLY A 5 -5.38 -26.65 -15.83
CA GLY A 5 -5.51 -25.28 -15.35
C GLY A 5 -6.51 -24.46 -16.17
N GLU A 6 -6.52 -24.62 -17.47
CA GLU A 6 -7.48 -23.99 -18.38
C GLU A 6 -8.92 -24.41 -18.08
N TYR A 7 -9.19 -25.72 -18.03
CA TYR A 7 -10.52 -26.24 -17.67
C TYR A 7 -10.92 -25.80 -16.25
N ALA A 8 -9.98 -25.76 -15.29
CA ALA A 8 -10.27 -25.30 -13.94
C ALA A 8 -10.75 -23.84 -13.94
N LEU A 9 -10.16 -22.97 -14.77
CA LEU A 9 -10.58 -21.57 -14.90
C LEU A 9 -12.01 -21.47 -15.47
N TRP A 10 -12.34 -22.26 -16.50
CA TRP A 10 -13.69 -22.31 -17.06
C TRP A 10 -14.74 -22.84 -16.08
N ILE A 11 -14.41 -23.87 -15.29
CA ILE A 11 -15.31 -24.46 -14.29
C ILE A 11 -15.49 -23.49 -13.10
N ALA A 12 -14.48 -22.69 -12.76
CA ALA A 12 -14.57 -21.74 -11.64
C ALA A 12 -15.71 -20.72 -11.83
N LEU A 13 -16.00 -20.29 -13.08
CA LEU A 13 -17.05 -19.31 -13.35
C LEU A 13 -18.45 -19.81 -12.98
N PRO A 14 -18.98 -20.93 -13.51
CA PRO A 14 -20.32 -21.40 -13.14
C PRO A 14 -20.41 -21.78 -11.65
N VAL A 15 -19.35 -22.29 -11.03
CA VAL A 15 -19.31 -22.55 -9.59
C VAL A 15 -19.41 -21.26 -8.78
N SER A 16 -18.73 -20.19 -9.22
CA SER A 16 -18.81 -18.87 -8.57
C SER A 16 -20.20 -18.25 -8.72
N VAL A 17 -20.79 -18.30 -9.93
CA VAL A 17 -22.16 -17.81 -10.18
C VAL A 17 -23.17 -18.56 -9.30
N TRP A 18 -23.05 -19.88 -9.20
CA TRP A 18 -23.89 -20.70 -8.34
C TRP A 18 -23.78 -20.27 -6.87
N GLY A 19 -22.56 -20.11 -6.38
CA GLY A 19 -22.30 -19.64 -5.01
C GLY A 19 -22.85 -18.23 -4.75
N MET A 20 -22.74 -17.32 -5.71
CA MET A 20 -23.29 -15.98 -5.67
C MET A 20 -24.81 -16.01 -5.47
N LEU A 21 -25.52 -16.74 -6.32
CA LEU A 21 -26.97 -16.85 -6.26
C LEU A 21 -27.45 -17.47 -4.94
N LEU A 22 -26.82 -18.57 -4.52
CA LEU A 22 -27.17 -19.24 -3.27
C LEU A 22 -26.83 -18.39 -2.04
N GLY A 23 -25.80 -17.55 -2.08
CA GLY A 23 -25.48 -16.63 -1.01
C GLY A 23 -26.60 -15.61 -0.77
N TYR A 24 -27.10 -14.98 -1.82
CA TYR A 24 -28.20 -14.01 -1.73
C TYR A 24 -29.55 -14.68 -1.41
N VAL A 25 -29.88 -15.79 -2.08
CA VAL A 25 -31.13 -16.53 -1.82
C VAL A 25 -31.12 -17.10 -0.41
N GLY A 26 -30.03 -17.73 0.03
CA GLY A 26 -29.83 -18.24 1.38
C GLY A 26 -29.95 -17.17 2.46
N GLY A 27 -29.42 -15.96 2.19
CA GLY A 27 -29.56 -14.81 3.07
C GLY A 27 -31.00 -14.32 3.21
N ARG A 28 -31.77 -14.32 2.11
CA ARG A 28 -33.19 -13.94 2.11
C ARG A 28 -34.12 -15.00 2.74
N THR A 29 -33.88 -16.25 2.41
CA THR A 29 -34.74 -17.38 2.83
C THR A 29 -34.33 -18.00 4.17
N GLN A 30 -33.14 -17.64 4.68
CA GLN A 30 -32.54 -18.22 5.89
C GLN A 30 -32.38 -19.74 5.85
N ARG A 31 -32.29 -20.32 4.66
CA ARG A 31 -32.09 -21.76 4.45
C ARG A 31 -30.62 -22.13 4.62
N GLY A 32 -30.32 -22.93 5.64
CA GLY A 32 -28.98 -23.34 6.00
C GLY A 32 -28.22 -24.14 4.93
N ASP A 33 -28.97 -24.99 4.16
CA ASP A 33 -28.45 -25.77 3.03
C ASP A 33 -27.91 -24.87 1.90
N TYR A 34 -28.61 -23.79 1.55
CA TYR A 34 -28.18 -22.82 0.55
C TYR A 34 -26.93 -22.06 1.01
N VAL A 35 -26.94 -21.63 2.29
CA VAL A 35 -25.78 -20.94 2.89
C VAL A 35 -24.54 -21.84 2.89
N LEU A 36 -24.70 -23.10 3.30
CA LEU A 36 -23.59 -24.06 3.32
C LEU A 36 -23.07 -24.34 1.90
N SER A 37 -23.98 -24.45 0.91
CA SER A 37 -23.57 -24.62 -0.48
C SER A 37 -22.76 -23.40 -0.99
N ALA A 38 -23.24 -22.17 -0.72
CA ALA A 38 -22.53 -20.94 -1.08
C ALA A 38 -21.12 -20.85 -0.43
N GLU A 39 -20.98 -21.29 0.82
CA GLU A 39 -19.69 -21.34 1.49
C GLU A 39 -18.75 -22.39 0.88
N ARG A 40 -19.28 -23.57 0.52
CA ARG A 40 -18.50 -24.63 -0.12
C ARG A 40 -18.03 -24.27 -1.51
N THR A 41 -18.80 -23.49 -2.27
CA THR A 41 -18.37 -23.01 -3.59
C THR A 41 -17.17 -22.04 -3.49
N ILE A 42 -17.02 -21.27 -2.41
CA ILE A 42 -15.82 -20.43 -2.19
C ILE A 42 -14.55 -21.31 -2.09
N TYR A 43 -14.61 -22.41 -1.33
CA TYR A 43 -13.49 -23.35 -1.25
C TYR A 43 -13.20 -24.00 -2.61
N ALA A 44 -14.25 -24.37 -3.35
CA ALA A 44 -14.11 -24.99 -4.67
C ALA A 44 -13.48 -24.01 -5.68
N VAL A 45 -13.95 -22.75 -5.73
CA VAL A 45 -13.39 -21.71 -6.60
C VAL A 45 -11.93 -21.43 -6.25
N PHE A 46 -11.58 -21.36 -4.96
CA PHE A 46 -10.18 -21.19 -4.55
C PHE A 46 -9.30 -22.35 -5.07
N PHE A 47 -9.72 -23.59 -4.87
CA PHE A 47 -9.00 -24.76 -5.37
C PHE A 47 -8.83 -24.72 -6.90
N LEU A 48 -9.90 -24.41 -7.65
CA LEU A 48 -9.85 -24.30 -9.11
C LEU A 48 -8.91 -23.20 -9.59
N LEU A 49 -8.92 -22.03 -8.93
CA LEU A 49 -8.01 -20.92 -9.27
C LEU A 49 -6.55 -21.24 -8.94
N VAL A 50 -6.28 -21.97 -7.86
CA VAL A 50 -4.94 -22.50 -7.57
C VAL A 50 -4.48 -23.44 -8.67
N LEU A 51 -5.34 -24.37 -9.13
CA LEU A 51 -5.03 -25.25 -10.26
C LEU A 51 -4.76 -24.46 -11.55
N ALA A 52 -5.54 -23.42 -11.82
CA ALA A 52 -5.32 -22.55 -12.97
C ALA A 52 -3.95 -21.86 -12.88
N SER A 53 -3.59 -21.32 -11.70
CA SER A 53 -2.28 -20.69 -11.50
C SER A 53 -1.12 -21.68 -11.64
N LEU A 54 -1.24 -22.88 -11.09
CA LEU A 54 -0.25 -23.94 -11.27
C LEU A 54 -0.15 -24.37 -12.75
N GLY A 55 -1.27 -24.33 -13.50
CA GLY A 55 -1.29 -24.54 -14.94
C GLY A 55 -0.45 -23.52 -15.70
N VAL A 56 -0.60 -22.23 -15.37
CA VAL A 56 0.18 -21.13 -15.97
C VAL A 56 1.65 -21.26 -15.58
N VAL A 57 1.99 -21.45 -14.30
CA VAL A 57 3.39 -21.64 -13.86
C VAL A 57 4.02 -22.87 -14.54
N SER A 58 3.27 -23.97 -14.69
CA SER A 58 3.75 -25.14 -15.43
C SER A 58 4.02 -24.87 -16.90
N ALA A 59 3.27 -23.94 -17.52
CA ALA A 59 3.51 -23.53 -18.90
C ALA A 59 4.80 -22.68 -19.01
N PHE A 60 5.05 -21.78 -18.06
CA PHE A 60 6.30 -21.00 -17.99
C PHE A 60 7.51 -21.89 -17.77
N LEU A 61 7.46 -22.83 -16.81
CA LEU A 61 8.56 -23.72 -16.50
C LEU A 61 8.85 -24.73 -17.62
N GLY A 62 7.82 -25.07 -18.41
CA GLY A 62 7.92 -25.97 -19.55
C GLY A 62 8.21 -25.29 -20.88
N ASP A 63 8.50 -23.98 -20.91
CA ASP A 63 8.76 -23.17 -22.11
C ASP A 63 7.71 -23.39 -23.21
N LYS A 64 6.42 -23.43 -22.80
CA LYS A 64 5.29 -23.68 -23.71
C LYS A 64 4.90 -22.41 -24.46
N PHE A 65 5.69 -22.08 -25.47
CA PHE A 65 5.51 -20.85 -26.26
C PHE A 65 4.31 -20.88 -27.21
N GLU A 66 3.58 -21.99 -27.29
CA GLU A 66 2.26 -22.02 -27.93
C GLU A 66 1.24 -21.13 -27.21
N TYR A 67 1.44 -20.84 -25.90
CA TYR A 67 0.59 -19.91 -25.16
C TYR A 67 1.12 -18.50 -25.29
N TRP A 68 0.24 -17.58 -25.73
CA TRP A 68 0.59 -16.17 -25.94
C TRP A 68 1.27 -15.54 -24.73
N TYR A 69 0.76 -15.83 -23.53
CA TYR A 69 1.25 -15.25 -22.29
C TYR A 69 2.69 -15.70 -21.97
N VAL A 70 2.99 -16.97 -22.21
CA VAL A 70 4.33 -17.52 -21.99
C VAL A 70 5.32 -16.97 -23.02
N ALA A 71 4.93 -16.93 -24.31
CA ALA A 71 5.77 -16.41 -25.38
C ALA A 71 6.11 -14.92 -25.19
N SER A 72 5.17 -14.13 -24.61
CA SER A 72 5.36 -12.69 -24.41
C SER A 72 6.20 -12.34 -23.17
N TYR A 73 6.21 -13.19 -22.13
CA TYR A 73 6.81 -12.86 -20.82
C TYR A 73 7.88 -13.86 -20.35
N SER A 74 8.31 -14.79 -21.19
CA SER A 74 9.35 -15.76 -20.87
C SER A 74 10.24 -16.07 -22.07
N ASN A 75 11.40 -16.65 -21.81
CA ASN A 75 12.26 -17.27 -22.83
C ASN A 75 13.05 -18.44 -22.19
N ARG A 76 13.78 -19.18 -23.02
CA ARG A 76 14.52 -20.38 -22.58
C ARG A 76 15.65 -20.04 -21.61
N GLU A 77 16.31 -18.90 -21.80
CA GLU A 77 17.47 -18.44 -21.05
C GLU A 77 17.10 -17.81 -19.70
N MET A 78 15.79 -17.54 -19.45
CA MET A 78 15.32 -16.89 -18.24
C MET A 78 15.46 -17.80 -17.02
N GLU A 79 15.95 -17.26 -15.92
CA GLU A 79 16.08 -17.96 -14.64
C GLU A 79 14.72 -18.49 -14.14
N ILE A 80 14.73 -19.69 -13.55
CA ILE A 80 13.51 -20.35 -13.02
C ILE A 80 12.73 -19.43 -12.07
N PHE A 81 13.43 -18.67 -11.25
CA PHE A 81 12.82 -17.69 -10.34
C PHE A 81 11.94 -16.70 -11.09
N TYR A 82 12.44 -16.08 -12.16
CA TYR A 82 11.67 -15.14 -12.96
C TYR A 82 10.60 -15.82 -13.82
N LYS A 83 10.77 -17.07 -14.24
CA LYS A 83 9.69 -17.86 -14.88
C LYS A 83 8.50 -18.04 -13.94
N ILE A 84 8.72 -18.24 -12.63
CA ILE A 84 7.64 -18.33 -11.63
C ILE A 84 6.99 -16.96 -11.44
N THR A 85 7.78 -15.88 -11.33
CA THR A 85 7.25 -14.52 -11.15
C THR A 85 6.54 -14.01 -12.41
N GLY A 86 6.77 -14.63 -13.57
CA GLY A 86 6.01 -14.43 -14.80
C GLY A 86 4.49 -14.55 -14.60
N LEU A 87 4.05 -15.32 -13.60
CA LEU A 87 2.62 -15.41 -13.25
C LEU A 87 1.96 -14.03 -13.04
N TRP A 88 2.67 -13.06 -12.47
CA TRP A 88 2.12 -11.72 -12.22
C TRP A 88 2.80 -10.60 -13.00
N ALA A 89 3.72 -10.93 -13.89
CA ALA A 89 4.51 -9.94 -14.63
C ALA A 89 3.71 -9.20 -15.71
N GLY A 90 2.63 -9.76 -16.20
CA GLY A 90 1.78 -9.16 -17.23
C GLY A 90 0.30 -9.16 -16.87
N GLN A 91 -0.51 -8.52 -17.71
CA GLN A 91 -1.92 -8.27 -17.46
C GLN A 91 -2.75 -9.54 -17.20
N ARG A 92 -2.59 -10.56 -18.04
CA ARG A 92 -3.37 -11.80 -18.00
C ARG A 92 -3.13 -12.60 -16.71
N GLY A 93 -1.88 -12.82 -16.39
CA GLY A 93 -1.52 -13.56 -15.18
C GLY A 93 -1.73 -12.77 -13.89
N SER A 94 -1.51 -11.45 -13.90
CA SER A 94 -1.76 -10.61 -12.72
C SER A 94 -3.23 -10.53 -12.34
N LEU A 95 -4.17 -10.61 -13.30
CA LEU A 95 -5.59 -10.72 -13.03
C LEU A 95 -5.97 -12.09 -12.44
N LEU A 96 -5.37 -13.18 -12.94
CA LEU A 96 -5.53 -14.51 -12.35
C LEU A 96 -4.98 -14.53 -10.92
N PHE A 97 -3.80 -13.94 -10.71
CA PHE A 97 -3.18 -13.84 -9.38
C PHE A 97 -4.04 -13.02 -8.40
N TRP A 98 -4.64 -11.92 -8.87
CA TRP A 98 -5.64 -11.17 -8.09
C TRP A 98 -6.82 -12.05 -7.67
N ALA A 99 -7.40 -12.79 -8.62
CA ALA A 99 -8.54 -13.68 -8.35
C ALA A 99 -8.18 -14.78 -7.33
N VAL A 100 -6.96 -15.35 -7.41
CA VAL A 100 -6.46 -16.35 -6.44
C VAL A 100 -6.35 -15.75 -5.04
N ILE A 101 -5.73 -14.57 -4.89
CA ILE A 101 -5.59 -13.92 -3.58
C ILE A 101 -6.97 -13.57 -3.00
N LEU A 102 -7.88 -13.06 -3.84
CA LEU A 102 -9.25 -12.79 -3.42
C LEU A 102 -9.96 -14.06 -2.94
N ALA A 103 -9.85 -15.17 -3.69
CA ALA A 103 -10.42 -16.45 -3.31
C ALA A 103 -9.79 -17.02 -2.02
N PHE A 104 -8.47 -16.82 -1.84
CA PHE A 104 -7.76 -17.14 -0.59
C PHE A 104 -8.35 -16.39 0.61
N PHE A 105 -8.46 -15.06 0.55
CA PHE A 105 -9.04 -14.27 1.63
C PHE A 105 -10.51 -14.58 1.85
N SER A 106 -11.27 -14.85 0.80
CA SER A 106 -12.67 -15.30 0.88
C SER A 106 -12.77 -16.63 1.62
N THR A 107 -11.93 -17.59 1.28
CA THR A 107 -11.81 -18.90 1.94
C THR A 107 -11.45 -18.73 3.42
N LEU A 108 -10.46 -17.92 3.74
CA LEU A 108 -10.04 -17.64 5.12
C LEU A 108 -11.17 -16.97 5.91
N CYS A 109 -11.88 -16.00 5.31
CA CYS A 109 -13.02 -15.33 5.92
C CYS A 109 -14.14 -16.33 6.28
N VAL A 110 -14.55 -17.17 5.34
CA VAL A 110 -15.57 -18.20 5.56
C VAL A 110 -15.12 -19.22 6.61
N PHE A 111 -13.89 -19.70 6.53
CA PHE A 111 -13.33 -20.65 7.49
C PHE A 111 -13.32 -20.10 8.92
N LEU A 112 -12.91 -18.87 9.14
CA LEU A 112 -12.87 -18.21 10.45
C LEU A 112 -14.28 -17.96 11.02
N ASN A 113 -15.28 -17.81 10.18
CA ASN A 113 -16.66 -17.52 10.56
C ASN A 113 -17.63 -18.71 10.46
N ARG A 114 -17.15 -19.92 10.11
CA ARG A 114 -17.97 -21.12 9.87
C ARG A 114 -18.96 -21.48 10.99
N LYS A 115 -18.61 -21.16 12.25
CA LYS A 115 -19.43 -21.42 13.45
C LYS A 115 -19.92 -20.15 14.14
N LYS A 116 -19.60 -18.97 13.60
CA LYS A 116 -19.89 -17.66 14.21
C LYS A 116 -20.45 -16.71 13.17
N ASN A 117 -21.07 -15.61 13.63
CA ASN A 117 -21.53 -14.52 12.76
C ASN A 117 -22.42 -14.99 11.59
N ARG A 118 -23.23 -16.03 11.86
CA ARG A 118 -24.06 -16.69 10.83
C ARG A 118 -25.07 -15.75 10.18
N GLU A 119 -25.44 -14.70 10.86
CA GLU A 119 -26.34 -13.64 10.36
C GLU A 119 -25.77 -12.80 9.21
N PHE A 120 -24.44 -12.68 9.11
CA PHE A 120 -23.76 -11.94 8.03
C PHE A 120 -23.31 -12.86 6.89
N MET A 121 -22.93 -14.10 7.22
CA MET A 121 -22.22 -14.99 6.31
C MET A 121 -22.90 -15.28 4.98
N PRO A 122 -24.24 -15.43 4.90
CA PRO A 122 -24.90 -15.67 3.61
C PRO A 122 -24.63 -14.53 2.61
N TYR A 123 -24.85 -13.28 3.05
CA TYR A 123 -24.62 -12.11 2.21
C TYR A 123 -23.13 -11.83 1.98
N VAL A 124 -22.28 -12.08 2.97
CA VAL A 124 -20.81 -12.01 2.79
C VAL A 124 -20.37 -12.97 1.69
N ALA A 125 -20.81 -14.24 1.73
CA ALA A 125 -20.49 -15.21 0.69
C ALA A 125 -21.02 -14.78 -0.69
N GLY A 126 -22.24 -14.26 -0.76
CA GLY A 126 -22.84 -13.73 -1.98
C GLY A 126 -22.02 -12.59 -2.59
N VAL A 127 -21.62 -11.60 -1.78
CA VAL A 127 -20.81 -10.45 -2.22
C VAL A 127 -19.42 -10.88 -2.68
N LEU A 128 -18.74 -11.75 -1.92
CA LEU A 128 -17.43 -12.27 -2.29
C LEU A 128 -17.47 -13.02 -3.62
N GLN A 129 -18.48 -13.87 -3.81
CA GLN A 129 -18.69 -14.58 -5.08
C GLN A 129 -19.06 -13.63 -6.23
N THR A 130 -19.79 -12.53 -5.97
CA THR A 130 -20.07 -11.51 -6.99
C THR A 130 -18.78 -10.92 -7.54
N ILE A 131 -17.84 -10.56 -6.65
CA ILE A 131 -16.56 -9.95 -7.04
C ILE A 131 -15.66 -11.00 -7.74
N LEU A 132 -15.62 -12.25 -7.23
CA LEU A 132 -14.90 -13.34 -7.90
C LEU A 132 -15.46 -13.62 -9.30
N THR A 133 -16.79 -13.65 -9.43
CA THR A 133 -17.47 -13.82 -10.74
C THR A 133 -17.08 -12.71 -11.70
N PHE A 134 -17.01 -11.45 -11.24
CA PHE A 134 -16.55 -10.34 -12.06
C PHE A 134 -15.15 -10.58 -12.63
N PHE A 135 -14.17 -10.93 -11.77
CA PHE A 135 -12.80 -11.21 -12.24
C PHE A 135 -12.73 -12.42 -13.17
N LEU A 136 -13.53 -13.46 -12.94
CA LEU A 136 -13.60 -14.63 -13.82
C LEU A 136 -14.19 -14.27 -15.18
N ILE A 137 -15.22 -13.41 -15.23
CA ILE A 137 -15.77 -12.88 -16.49
C ILE A 137 -14.70 -12.08 -17.25
N VAL A 138 -13.97 -11.19 -16.57
CA VAL A 138 -12.88 -10.44 -17.20
C VAL A 138 -11.82 -11.38 -17.77
N LEU A 139 -11.36 -12.36 -16.99
CA LEU A 139 -10.33 -13.32 -17.43
C LEU A 139 -10.75 -14.14 -18.65
N LEU A 140 -12.02 -14.52 -18.74
CA LEU A 140 -12.50 -15.44 -19.77
C LEU A 140 -13.01 -14.71 -21.05
N PHE A 141 -13.52 -13.47 -20.92
CA PHE A 141 -14.25 -12.80 -22.00
C PHE A 141 -13.70 -11.43 -22.42
N ALA A 142 -12.67 -10.93 -21.74
CA ALA A 142 -12.07 -9.62 -22.06
C ALA A 142 -10.72 -9.74 -22.79
N ASP A 143 -10.48 -10.82 -23.49
CA ASP A 143 -9.27 -11.11 -24.29
C ASP A 143 -7.97 -11.16 -23.44
N VAL A 144 -8.13 -11.51 -22.16
CA VAL A 144 -7.02 -11.61 -21.20
C VAL A 144 -6.91 -12.98 -20.55
N ASN A 145 -7.36 -14.01 -21.26
CA ASN A 145 -7.19 -15.38 -20.81
C ASN A 145 -5.71 -15.79 -20.86
N PRO A 146 -5.09 -16.21 -19.74
CA PRO A 146 -3.68 -16.60 -19.73
C PRO A 146 -3.40 -17.91 -20.50
N PHE A 147 -4.44 -18.66 -20.87
CA PHE A 147 -4.33 -19.91 -21.65
C PHE A 147 -4.62 -19.71 -23.15
N GLU A 148 -4.73 -18.47 -23.62
CA GLU A 148 -4.89 -18.20 -25.06
C GLU A 148 -3.67 -18.68 -25.85
N GLN A 149 -3.96 -19.46 -26.92
CA GLN A 149 -2.91 -20.04 -27.75
C GLN A 149 -2.65 -19.16 -28.98
N LEU A 150 -1.40 -19.12 -29.42
CA LEU A 150 -0.99 -18.53 -30.67
C LEU A 150 -1.36 -19.43 -31.87
N ALA A 151 -1.56 -18.81 -33.01
CA ALA A 151 -1.79 -19.54 -34.27
C ALA A 151 -0.53 -20.32 -34.72
N PHE A 152 0.66 -19.96 -34.24
CA PHE A 152 1.93 -20.64 -34.47
C PHE A 152 2.77 -20.62 -33.19
N THR A 153 3.63 -21.61 -33.03
CA THR A 153 4.53 -21.68 -31.85
C THR A 153 5.88 -21.07 -32.23
N PRO A 154 6.29 -19.93 -31.64
CA PRO A 154 7.62 -19.37 -31.86
C PRO A 154 8.73 -20.27 -31.30
N ALA A 155 9.93 -20.23 -31.90
CA ALA A 155 11.08 -21.03 -31.46
C ALA A 155 11.56 -20.64 -30.05
N ASN A 156 11.44 -19.38 -29.68
CA ASN A 156 11.73 -18.84 -28.33
C ASN A 156 10.73 -17.73 -28.01
N GLY A 157 10.57 -17.40 -26.73
CA GLY A 157 9.75 -16.28 -26.31
C GLY A 157 10.53 -14.96 -26.25
N GLN A 158 9.79 -13.85 -26.07
CA GLN A 158 10.35 -12.50 -26.02
C GLN A 158 11.14 -12.22 -24.72
N GLY A 159 10.84 -12.96 -23.66
CA GLY A 159 11.43 -12.72 -22.34
C GLY A 159 10.70 -11.68 -21.51
N LEU A 160 11.10 -11.58 -20.26
CA LEU A 160 10.57 -10.61 -19.31
C LEU A 160 11.25 -9.25 -19.51
N ASN A 161 10.48 -8.15 -19.44
CA ASN A 161 11.05 -6.80 -19.41
C ASN A 161 12.15 -6.73 -18.34
N PRO A 162 13.35 -6.25 -18.68
CA PRO A 162 14.48 -6.19 -17.74
C PRO A 162 14.18 -5.46 -16.43
N GLN A 163 13.42 -4.35 -16.45
CA GLN A 163 13.03 -3.62 -15.26
C GLN A 163 12.21 -4.46 -14.26
N LEU A 164 11.57 -5.54 -14.74
CA LEU A 164 10.84 -6.49 -13.89
C LEU A 164 11.75 -7.58 -13.29
N GLN A 165 13.02 -7.67 -13.71
CA GLN A 165 13.99 -8.63 -13.21
C GLN A 165 14.77 -8.11 -12.00
N ASN A 166 14.08 -7.40 -11.10
CA ASN A 166 14.60 -6.88 -9.85
C ASN A 166 13.89 -7.52 -8.64
N TYR A 167 14.63 -7.67 -7.54
CA TYR A 167 14.09 -8.26 -6.30
C TYR A 167 12.87 -7.50 -5.78
N TRP A 168 12.94 -6.15 -5.71
CA TRP A 168 11.84 -5.33 -5.20
C TRP A 168 10.61 -5.42 -6.09
N MET A 169 10.79 -5.46 -7.42
CA MET A 169 9.68 -5.66 -8.35
C MET A 169 9.06 -7.06 -8.24
N THR A 170 9.81 -8.04 -7.78
CA THR A 170 9.27 -9.39 -7.53
C THR A 170 8.30 -9.40 -6.36
N ILE A 171 8.59 -8.67 -5.27
CA ILE A 171 7.78 -8.69 -4.03
C ILE A 171 6.76 -7.55 -3.93
N HIS A 172 6.97 -6.43 -4.64
CA HIS A 172 6.09 -5.26 -4.62
C HIS A 172 4.67 -5.57 -5.11
N PRO A 173 4.42 -6.11 -6.32
CA PRO A 173 3.07 -6.36 -6.81
C PRO A 173 2.29 -7.37 -5.97
N PRO A 174 2.86 -8.54 -5.56
CA PRO A 174 2.17 -9.44 -4.66
C PRO A 174 1.73 -8.79 -3.35
N THR A 175 2.59 -7.94 -2.77
CA THR A 175 2.29 -7.25 -1.52
C THR A 175 1.16 -6.23 -1.69
N LEU A 176 1.15 -5.46 -2.79
CA LEU A 176 0.03 -4.58 -3.14
C LEU A 176 -1.27 -5.35 -3.34
N TYR A 177 -1.23 -6.47 -4.07
CA TYR A 177 -2.42 -7.29 -4.31
C TYR A 177 -3.01 -7.88 -3.04
N LEU A 178 -2.17 -8.30 -2.09
CA LEU A 178 -2.63 -8.68 -0.75
C LEU A 178 -3.36 -7.52 -0.06
N GLY A 179 -2.84 -6.29 -0.16
CA GLY A 179 -3.48 -5.10 0.38
C GLY A 179 -4.82 -4.80 -0.28
N PHE A 180 -4.85 -4.68 -1.60
CA PHE A 180 -6.05 -4.36 -2.36
C PHE A 180 -7.16 -5.40 -2.19
N THR A 181 -6.85 -6.68 -2.37
CA THR A 181 -7.85 -7.75 -2.33
C THR A 181 -8.42 -7.96 -0.94
N ALA A 182 -7.63 -7.80 0.11
CA ALA A 182 -8.11 -7.97 1.48
C ALA A 182 -9.14 -6.89 1.89
N PHE A 183 -9.18 -5.70 1.25
CA PHE A 183 -10.25 -4.71 1.45
C PHE A 183 -11.62 -5.20 0.99
N THR A 184 -11.69 -6.21 0.15
CA THR A 184 -12.95 -6.84 -0.24
C THR A 184 -13.70 -7.46 0.95
N ILE A 185 -12.99 -7.94 1.96
CA ILE A 185 -13.62 -8.55 3.14
C ILE A 185 -14.39 -7.52 3.98
N PRO A 186 -13.81 -6.37 4.40
CA PRO A 186 -14.56 -5.30 5.05
C PRO A 186 -15.74 -4.79 4.22
N PHE A 187 -15.54 -4.64 2.91
CA PHE A 187 -16.60 -4.27 1.98
C PHE A 187 -17.77 -5.27 2.01
N ALA A 188 -17.47 -6.57 1.93
CA ALA A 188 -18.49 -7.62 1.95
C ALA A 188 -19.29 -7.63 3.26
N PHE A 189 -18.63 -7.41 4.41
CA PHE A 189 -19.34 -7.28 5.70
C PHE A 189 -20.19 -6.00 5.77
N ALA A 190 -19.71 -4.88 5.23
CA ALA A 190 -20.47 -3.63 5.20
C ALA A 190 -21.73 -3.76 4.33
N VAL A 191 -21.61 -4.35 3.14
CA VAL A 191 -22.75 -4.63 2.25
C VAL A 191 -23.71 -5.63 2.91
N ALA A 192 -23.19 -6.69 3.55
CA ALA A 192 -24.01 -7.66 4.29
C ALA A 192 -24.77 -6.99 5.45
N ALA A 193 -24.14 -6.06 6.17
CA ALA A 193 -24.80 -5.28 7.23
C ALA A 193 -25.92 -4.41 6.68
N LEU A 194 -25.74 -3.79 5.53
CA LEU A 194 -26.78 -3.01 4.84
C LEU A 194 -27.92 -3.92 4.37
N LEU A 195 -27.63 -5.07 3.78
CA LEU A 195 -28.65 -6.00 3.26
C LEU A 195 -29.51 -6.59 4.38
N ASN A 196 -28.90 -7.08 5.47
CA ASN A 196 -29.63 -7.68 6.58
C ASN A 196 -30.19 -6.65 7.60
N GLY A 197 -29.75 -5.40 7.51
CA GLY A 197 -30.21 -4.31 8.39
C GLY A 197 -29.60 -4.32 9.80
N ARG A 198 -28.51 -5.06 10.03
CA ARG A 198 -27.76 -5.09 11.29
C ARG A 198 -26.61 -4.09 11.25
N LEU A 199 -26.91 -2.85 11.67
CA LEU A 199 -26.04 -1.68 11.54
C LEU A 199 -25.41 -1.24 12.88
N ASP A 200 -25.40 -2.15 13.87
CA ASP A 200 -24.70 -1.97 15.15
C ASP A 200 -23.16 -2.03 14.97
N ALA A 201 -22.42 -1.87 16.06
CA ALA A 201 -20.94 -1.86 16.01
C ALA A 201 -20.31 -3.22 15.67
N ARG A 202 -21.09 -4.31 15.60
CA ARG A 202 -20.56 -5.67 15.42
C ARG A 202 -19.85 -5.86 14.09
N TRP A 203 -20.39 -5.35 12.99
CA TRP A 203 -19.75 -5.44 11.69
C TRP A 203 -18.36 -4.75 11.68
N ILE A 204 -18.19 -3.66 12.45
CA ILE A 204 -16.90 -2.97 12.61
C ILE A 204 -15.91 -3.88 13.38
N GLU A 205 -16.36 -4.52 14.46
CA GLU A 205 -15.49 -5.42 15.24
C GLU A 205 -14.98 -6.59 14.38
N LEU A 206 -15.83 -7.11 13.48
CA LEU A 206 -15.51 -8.19 12.58
C LEU A 206 -14.50 -7.75 11.49
N THR A 207 -14.59 -6.52 11.02
CA THR A 207 -13.79 -6.01 9.91
C THR A 207 -12.49 -5.33 10.35
N HIS A 208 -12.40 -4.86 11.58
CA HIS A 208 -11.27 -4.06 12.06
C HIS A 208 -9.89 -4.69 11.78
N ARG A 209 -9.75 -6.01 12.01
CA ARG A 209 -8.48 -6.69 11.75
C ARG A 209 -8.19 -6.85 10.26
N TRP A 210 -9.22 -7.06 9.44
CA TRP A 210 -9.09 -7.14 8.00
C TRP A 210 -8.61 -5.81 7.43
N ILE A 211 -9.16 -4.71 7.91
CA ILE A 211 -8.75 -3.36 7.48
C ILE A 211 -7.29 -3.09 7.87
N LEU A 212 -6.88 -3.41 9.10
CA LEU A 212 -5.49 -3.26 9.52
C LEU A 212 -4.54 -4.14 8.70
N LEU A 213 -4.95 -5.36 8.36
CA LEU A 213 -4.16 -6.28 7.52
C LEU A 213 -4.02 -5.73 6.10
N SER A 214 -5.13 -5.29 5.49
CA SER A 214 -5.14 -4.68 4.16
C SER A 214 -4.28 -3.42 4.13
N TRP A 215 -4.45 -2.55 5.13
CA TRP A 215 -3.70 -1.32 5.29
C TRP A 215 -2.19 -1.55 5.43
N LEU A 216 -1.80 -2.59 6.20
CA LEU A 216 -0.40 -2.99 6.35
C LEU A 216 0.22 -3.42 5.02
N PHE A 217 -0.42 -4.37 4.33
CA PHE A 217 0.09 -4.86 3.05
C PHE A 217 0.16 -3.76 2.01
N LEU A 218 -0.84 -2.88 1.97
CA LEU A 218 -0.83 -1.76 1.03
C LEU A 218 0.29 -0.75 1.35
N ALA A 219 0.48 -0.40 2.63
CA ALA A 219 1.57 0.48 3.06
C ALA A 219 2.94 -0.11 2.72
N VAL A 220 3.17 -1.38 3.07
CA VAL A 220 4.44 -2.07 2.77
C VAL A 220 4.65 -2.23 1.27
N GLY A 221 3.58 -2.54 0.53
CA GLY A 221 3.64 -2.63 -0.93
C GLY A 221 4.03 -1.30 -1.58
N ILE A 222 3.45 -0.18 -1.14
CA ILE A 222 3.83 1.17 -1.60
C ILE A 222 5.33 1.43 -1.33
N ILE A 223 5.82 1.13 -0.11
CA ILE A 223 7.24 1.33 0.25
C ILE A 223 8.17 0.45 -0.59
N PHE A 224 7.79 -0.79 -0.90
CA PHE A 224 8.58 -1.65 -1.80
C PHE A 224 8.61 -1.09 -3.23
N GLY A 225 7.49 -0.51 -3.71
CA GLY A 225 7.46 0.21 -4.99
C GLY A 225 8.37 1.44 -5.01
N MET A 226 8.35 2.23 -3.93
CA MET A 226 9.28 3.36 -3.76
C MET A 226 10.75 2.90 -3.81
N ARG A 227 11.06 1.75 -3.21
CA ARG A 227 12.43 1.19 -3.22
C ARG A 227 12.82 0.70 -4.61
N TRP A 228 11.92 0.01 -5.31
CA TRP A 228 12.12 -0.40 -6.69
C TRP A 228 12.37 0.80 -7.61
N ALA A 229 11.52 1.83 -7.56
CA ALA A 229 11.67 3.04 -8.36
C ALA A 229 13.01 3.74 -8.09
N TYR A 230 13.46 3.75 -6.83
CA TYR A 230 14.73 4.35 -6.42
C TYR A 230 15.95 3.61 -6.96
N GLU A 231 15.88 2.28 -7.13
CA GLU A 231 17.00 1.47 -7.62
C GLU A 231 17.01 1.31 -9.15
N GLU A 232 15.82 1.22 -9.78
CA GLU A 232 15.70 0.76 -11.17
C GLU A 232 15.46 1.86 -12.21
N LEU A 233 14.72 2.92 -11.83
CA LEU A 233 14.30 3.87 -12.87
C LEU A 233 15.41 4.85 -13.30
N GLY A 234 16.49 4.94 -12.54
CA GLY A 234 17.62 5.81 -12.88
C GLY A 234 17.33 7.31 -12.85
N TRP A 235 16.19 7.71 -12.27
CA TRP A 235 15.78 9.12 -12.19
C TRP A 235 16.14 9.75 -10.84
N GLY A 236 16.73 8.97 -9.95
CA GLY A 236 17.12 9.41 -8.62
C GLY A 236 15.95 9.71 -7.68
N GLY A 237 14.72 9.39 -8.02
CA GLY A 237 13.53 9.58 -7.19
C GLY A 237 13.00 8.27 -6.61
N TYR A 238 12.16 8.38 -5.59
CA TYR A 238 11.45 7.25 -4.98
C TYR A 238 9.93 7.37 -5.11
N TRP A 239 9.41 8.51 -5.61
CA TRP A 239 8.00 8.80 -5.84
C TRP A 239 7.85 9.89 -6.90
N PHE A 240 7.04 9.68 -7.91
CA PHE A 240 6.90 10.56 -9.08
C PHE A 240 5.50 11.10 -9.31
N TRP A 241 4.54 10.79 -8.44
CA TRP A 241 3.13 11.08 -8.64
C TRP A 241 2.58 10.49 -9.94
N ASP A 242 3.14 9.34 -10.34
CA ASP A 242 2.62 8.56 -11.47
C ASP A 242 1.15 8.16 -11.22
N PRO A 243 0.29 8.13 -12.24
CA PRO A 243 -1.13 7.77 -12.06
C PRO A 243 -1.38 6.46 -11.32
N VAL A 244 -0.53 5.45 -11.50
CA VAL A 244 -0.66 4.15 -10.79
C VAL A 244 -0.15 4.22 -9.36
N GLU A 245 0.92 4.98 -9.09
CA GLU A 245 1.35 5.30 -7.73
C GLU A 245 0.23 6.02 -6.97
N ASN A 246 -0.32 7.08 -7.57
CA ASN A 246 -1.44 7.84 -7.04
C ASN A 246 -2.64 6.94 -6.72
N ALA A 247 -3.01 6.05 -7.65
CA ALA A 247 -4.12 5.13 -7.49
C ALA A 247 -3.91 4.15 -6.31
N SER A 248 -2.67 3.76 -6.02
CA SER A 248 -2.35 2.91 -4.87
C SER A 248 -2.49 3.65 -3.53
N LEU A 249 -2.20 4.95 -3.52
CA LEU A 249 -2.28 5.81 -2.34
C LEU A 249 -3.72 6.10 -1.91
N LEU A 250 -4.66 6.23 -2.87
CA LEU A 250 -6.06 6.60 -2.60
C LEU A 250 -6.77 5.67 -1.61
N PRO A 251 -6.80 4.33 -1.78
CA PRO A 251 -7.44 3.43 -0.82
C PRO A 251 -6.70 3.39 0.52
N TRP A 252 -5.38 3.64 0.56
CA TRP A 252 -4.63 3.74 1.80
C TRP A 252 -5.05 4.97 2.63
N LEU A 253 -5.26 6.13 1.99
CA LEU A 253 -5.74 7.36 2.64
C LEU A 253 -7.16 7.20 3.20
N THR A 254 -8.08 6.64 2.39
CA THR A 254 -9.48 6.45 2.83
C THR A 254 -9.61 5.37 3.91
N ALA A 255 -8.82 4.31 3.85
CA ALA A 255 -8.71 3.32 4.92
C ALA A 255 -8.13 3.90 6.21
N THR A 256 -7.14 4.81 6.10
CA THR A 256 -6.60 5.54 7.24
C THR A 256 -7.67 6.40 7.90
N ALA A 257 -8.47 7.14 7.12
CA ALA A 257 -9.62 7.89 7.62
C ALA A 257 -10.62 6.97 8.34
N PHE A 258 -10.93 5.81 7.76
CA PHE A 258 -11.81 4.83 8.38
C PHE A 258 -11.25 4.30 9.71
N LEU A 259 -9.97 3.92 9.79
CA LEU A 259 -9.32 3.43 11.02
C LEU A 259 -9.38 4.44 12.17
N HIS A 260 -9.35 5.73 11.86
CA HIS A 260 -9.49 6.79 12.86
C HIS A 260 -10.94 6.99 13.28
N SER A 261 -11.88 7.05 12.34
CA SER A 261 -13.28 7.38 12.62
C SER A 261 -14.07 6.24 13.27
N ILE A 262 -13.69 4.96 13.04
CA ILE A 262 -14.36 3.84 13.72
C ILE A 262 -14.23 3.91 15.25
N GLN A 263 -13.14 4.51 15.76
CA GLN A 263 -12.97 4.73 17.20
C GLN A 263 -14.05 5.63 17.80
N ILE A 264 -14.55 6.59 17.01
CA ILE A 264 -15.65 7.46 17.41
C ILE A 264 -16.96 6.68 17.41
N GLN A 265 -17.21 5.87 16.40
CA GLN A 265 -18.40 5.03 16.33
C GLN A 265 -18.44 3.99 17.45
N GLU A 266 -17.32 3.29 17.72
CA GLU A 266 -17.23 2.32 18.82
C GLU A 266 -17.49 2.93 20.20
N LYS A 267 -17.07 4.17 20.44
CA LYS A 267 -17.15 4.81 21.76
C LYS A 267 -18.35 5.72 21.94
N ARG A 268 -18.88 6.27 20.85
CA ARG A 268 -19.88 7.37 20.88
C ARG A 268 -21.11 7.09 20.03
N GLY A 269 -21.14 6.02 19.22
CA GLY A 269 -22.24 5.73 18.31
C GLY A 269 -22.43 6.79 17.21
N MET A 270 -21.41 7.61 16.93
CA MET A 270 -21.43 8.69 15.93
C MET A 270 -20.78 8.23 14.62
N LEU A 271 -21.01 8.97 13.54
CA LEU A 271 -20.37 8.79 12.22
C LEU A 271 -20.71 7.46 11.52
N LYS A 272 -21.89 6.88 11.74
CA LYS A 272 -22.29 5.60 11.15
C LYS A 272 -22.34 5.65 9.62
N VAL A 273 -23.00 6.67 9.04
CA VAL A 273 -23.05 6.88 7.58
C VAL A 273 -21.66 7.11 7.01
N TRP A 274 -20.88 7.95 7.68
CA TRP A 274 -19.51 8.29 7.28
C TRP A 274 -18.62 7.05 7.18
N ASN A 275 -18.61 6.22 8.22
CA ASN A 275 -17.81 4.99 8.26
C ASN A 275 -18.27 3.97 7.21
N MET A 276 -19.57 3.83 7.00
CA MET A 276 -20.12 2.99 5.95
C MET A 276 -19.65 3.48 4.58
N SER A 277 -19.75 4.78 4.30
CA SER A 277 -19.30 5.37 3.05
C SER A 277 -17.78 5.21 2.84
N LEU A 278 -16.97 5.36 3.89
CA LEU A 278 -15.51 5.20 3.78
C LEU A 278 -15.09 3.79 3.40
N VAL A 279 -15.68 2.75 3.99
CA VAL A 279 -15.31 1.37 3.66
C VAL A 279 -15.74 0.99 2.25
N LEU A 280 -16.92 1.47 1.81
CA LEU A 280 -17.41 1.26 0.45
C LEU A 280 -16.54 2.00 -0.58
N LEU A 281 -16.20 3.25 -0.30
CA LEU A 281 -15.31 4.07 -1.13
C LEU A 281 -13.90 3.45 -1.22
N THR A 282 -13.35 2.98 -0.09
CA THR A 282 -12.02 2.34 -0.07
C THR A 282 -11.97 1.15 -1.03
N PHE A 283 -13.00 0.29 -1.01
CA PHE A 283 -13.09 -0.83 -1.95
C PHE A 283 -13.19 -0.36 -3.41
N LEU A 284 -14.05 0.62 -3.71
CA LEU A 284 -14.16 1.17 -5.06
C LEU A 284 -12.84 1.74 -5.57
N LEU A 285 -12.06 2.38 -4.69
CA LEU A 285 -10.74 2.90 -5.04
C LEU A 285 -9.70 1.78 -5.29
N THR A 286 -9.84 0.61 -4.68
CA THR A 286 -8.98 -0.55 -5.04
C THR A 286 -9.30 -1.07 -6.45
N ILE A 287 -10.58 -1.08 -6.84
CA ILE A 287 -10.99 -1.44 -8.19
C ILE A 287 -10.57 -0.36 -9.20
N PHE A 288 -10.67 0.92 -8.82
CA PHE A 288 -10.18 2.05 -9.61
C PHE A 288 -8.66 1.96 -9.87
N ALA A 289 -7.85 1.60 -8.86
CA ALA A 289 -6.42 1.36 -9.04
C ALA A 289 -6.15 0.23 -10.04
N THR A 290 -6.92 -0.85 -9.96
CA THR A 290 -6.86 -1.96 -10.90
C THR A 290 -7.27 -1.53 -12.32
N PHE A 291 -8.30 -0.71 -12.44
CA PHE A 291 -8.75 -0.12 -13.69
C PHE A 291 -7.65 0.73 -14.34
N LEU A 292 -7.04 1.68 -13.61
CA LEU A 292 -5.98 2.54 -14.14
C LEU A 292 -4.79 1.74 -14.67
N THR A 293 -4.31 0.77 -13.90
CA THR A 293 -3.15 -0.05 -14.27
C THR A 293 -3.39 -0.85 -15.57
N ARG A 294 -4.65 -1.17 -15.91
CA ARG A 294 -4.99 -2.12 -16.98
C ARG A 294 -5.71 -1.51 -18.17
N SER A 295 -6.30 -0.35 -18.01
CA SER A 295 -7.02 0.32 -19.10
C SER A 295 -6.10 1.00 -20.11
N GLY A 296 -4.92 1.43 -19.66
CA GLY A 296 -4.00 2.24 -20.46
C GLY A 296 -4.58 3.59 -20.90
N LEU A 297 -5.69 4.05 -20.27
CA LEU A 297 -6.32 5.33 -20.58
C LEU A 297 -5.48 6.53 -20.15
N ILE A 298 -4.66 6.35 -19.13
CA ILE A 298 -3.70 7.37 -18.68
C ILE A 298 -2.31 6.76 -18.84
N GLU A 299 -1.42 7.50 -19.49
CA GLU A 299 -0.02 7.09 -19.67
C GLU A 299 0.67 6.96 -18.32
N SER A 300 1.32 5.81 -18.09
CA SER A 300 2.05 5.50 -16.87
C SER A 300 3.18 4.52 -17.19
N VAL A 301 4.29 4.65 -16.50
CA VAL A 301 5.41 3.67 -16.55
C VAL A 301 5.00 2.29 -16.03
N HIS A 302 3.88 2.21 -15.32
CA HIS A 302 3.30 0.98 -14.79
C HIS A 302 2.19 0.39 -15.67
N SER A 303 1.87 1.00 -16.82
CA SER A 303 0.81 0.51 -17.72
C SER A 303 1.33 -0.61 -18.60
N PHE A 304 0.69 -1.77 -18.56
CA PHE A 304 1.13 -2.97 -19.29
C PHE A 304 0.42 -3.18 -20.65
N ALA A 305 -0.71 -2.54 -20.87
CA ALA A 305 -1.48 -2.66 -22.11
C ALA A 305 -2.50 -1.54 -22.24
N GLN A 306 -2.94 -1.28 -23.47
CA GLN A 306 -4.03 -0.35 -23.80
C GLN A 306 -5.22 -1.16 -24.33
N GLU A 307 -6.11 -1.58 -23.42
CA GLU A 307 -7.25 -2.44 -23.73
C GLU A 307 -8.57 -1.76 -23.37
N LEU A 308 -9.15 -1.04 -24.31
CA LEU A 308 -10.42 -0.33 -24.11
C LEU A 308 -11.57 -1.23 -23.64
N LYS A 309 -11.61 -2.49 -24.08
CA LYS A 309 -12.62 -3.47 -23.66
C LYS A 309 -12.62 -3.68 -22.15
N ILE A 310 -11.44 -3.83 -21.56
CA ILE A 310 -11.29 -3.95 -20.10
C ILE A 310 -11.74 -2.66 -19.42
N ALA A 311 -11.38 -1.50 -19.95
CA ALA A 311 -11.77 -0.22 -19.40
C ALA A 311 -13.30 -0.11 -19.24
N TYR A 312 -14.06 -0.43 -20.28
CA TYR A 312 -15.53 -0.38 -20.23
C TYR A 312 -16.14 -1.39 -19.25
N ILE A 313 -15.59 -2.60 -19.18
CA ILE A 313 -16.08 -3.62 -18.25
C ILE A 313 -15.84 -3.19 -16.78
N PHE A 314 -14.65 -2.64 -16.49
CA PHE A 314 -14.36 -2.13 -15.13
C PHE A 314 -15.22 -0.91 -14.78
N LEU A 315 -15.41 0.05 -15.70
CA LEU A 315 -16.26 1.22 -15.48
C LEU A 315 -17.73 0.81 -15.23
N GLY A 316 -18.23 -0.14 -16.00
CA GLY A 316 -19.57 -0.69 -15.80
C GLY A 316 -19.74 -1.36 -14.44
N PHE A 317 -18.75 -2.16 -14.03
CA PHE A 317 -18.75 -2.80 -12.71
C PHE A 317 -18.67 -1.78 -11.57
N MET A 318 -17.73 -0.82 -11.65
CA MET A 318 -17.58 0.22 -10.65
C MET A 318 -18.84 1.08 -10.51
N GLY A 319 -19.43 1.49 -11.65
CA GLY A 319 -20.68 2.25 -11.68
C GLY A 319 -21.85 1.47 -11.07
N GLY A 320 -21.97 0.19 -11.42
CA GLY A 320 -23.00 -0.71 -10.85
C GLY A 320 -22.84 -0.89 -9.34
N VAL A 321 -21.62 -1.14 -8.87
CA VAL A 321 -21.32 -1.27 -7.42
C VAL A 321 -21.56 0.05 -6.69
N LEU A 322 -21.12 1.18 -7.24
CA LEU A 322 -21.34 2.51 -6.65
C LEU A 322 -22.84 2.81 -6.51
N LEU A 323 -23.61 2.59 -7.58
CA LEU A 323 -25.06 2.79 -7.57
C LEU A 323 -25.73 1.89 -6.53
N ALA A 324 -25.39 0.61 -6.49
CA ALA A 324 -25.94 -0.33 -5.49
C ALA A 324 -25.61 0.10 -4.06
N CYS A 325 -24.38 0.54 -3.80
CA CYS A 325 -23.96 1.05 -2.49
C CYS A 325 -24.74 2.32 -2.08
N ILE A 326 -24.90 3.27 -2.99
CA ILE A 326 -25.66 4.50 -2.74
C ILE A 326 -27.12 4.15 -2.41
N LEU A 327 -27.77 3.32 -3.21
CA LEU A 327 -29.15 2.90 -2.99
C LEU A 327 -29.34 2.16 -1.66
N LEU A 328 -28.40 1.29 -1.27
CA LEU A 328 -28.41 0.57 0.00
C LEU A 328 -28.25 1.54 1.19
N ILE A 329 -27.34 2.52 1.09
CA ILE A 329 -27.17 3.55 2.14
C ILE A 329 -28.45 4.36 2.28
N ILE A 330 -29.03 4.86 1.17
CA ILE A 330 -30.26 5.65 1.19
C ILE A 330 -31.41 4.84 1.83
N TYR A 331 -31.58 3.57 1.43
CA TYR A 331 -32.58 2.68 1.98
C TYR A 331 -32.45 2.46 3.49
N ARG A 332 -31.20 2.43 3.99
CA ARG A 332 -30.89 2.23 5.42
C ARG A 332 -30.64 3.50 6.21
N LEU A 333 -30.73 4.67 5.60
CA LEU A 333 -30.41 5.96 6.23
C LEU A 333 -31.12 6.19 7.57
N PRO A 334 -32.42 5.84 7.75
CA PRO A 334 -33.09 5.99 9.04
C PRO A 334 -32.45 5.19 10.19
N LYS A 335 -31.82 4.05 9.88
CA LYS A 335 -31.13 3.18 10.87
C LYS A 335 -29.68 3.58 11.11
N LEU A 336 -29.10 4.43 10.26
CA LEU A 336 -27.72 4.91 10.33
C LEU A 336 -27.58 6.23 11.09
N GLN A 337 -28.65 6.71 11.71
CA GLN A 337 -28.61 7.96 12.50
C GLN A 337 -27.63 7.85 13.67
N SER A 338 -26.93 8.96 13.94
CA SER A 338 -25.99 9.06 15.06
C SER A 338 -26.72 9.10 16.40
N GLU A 339 -26.25 8.34 17.37
CA GLU A 339 -26.84 8.30 18.73
C GLU A 339 -26.46 9.52 19.56
N ASN A 340 -25.36 10.17 19.25
CA ASN A 340 -24.85 11.33 19.94
C ASN A 340 -24.41 12.40 18.95
N SER A 341 -24.35 13.66 19.42
CA SER A 341 -23.83 14.80 18.69
C SER A 341 -22.47 15.26 19.23
N MET A 342 -21.74 16.02 18.43
CA MET A 342 -20.46 16.63 18.83
C MET A 342 -20.71 17.75 19.84
N GLN A 343 -20.06 17.70 21.00
CA GLN A 343 -20.27 18.63 22.09
C GLN A 343 -19.34 19.85 22.07
N SER A 344 -18.15 19.71 21.47
CA SER A 344 -17.15 20.79 21.43
C SER A 344 -16.20 20.62 20.25
N PHE A 345 -15.81 21.73 19.63
CA PHE A 345 -14.74 21.75 18.63
C PHE A 345 -13.35 21.42 19.23
N LEU A 346 -13.14 21.71 20.50
CA LEU A 346 -11.90 21.33 21.22
C LEU A 346 -12.12 19.99 21.93
N SER A 347 -12.16 18.92 21.13
CA SER A 347 -12.38 17.56 21.59
C SER A 347 -11.62 16.55 20.70
N ARG A 348 -11.44 15.32 21.21
CA ARG A 348 -10.85 14.24 20.42
C ARG A 348 -11.73 13.86 19.22
N GLU A 349 -13.04 13.92 19.39
CA GLU A 349 -14.00 13.66 18.31
C GLU A 349 -13.80 14.64 17.15
N SER A 350 -13.66 15.92 17.45
CA SER A 350 -13.42 16.96 16.45
C SER A 350 -12.06 16.81 15.78
N ALA A 351 -10.99 16.49 16.56
CA ALA A 351 -9.67 16.25 16.00
C ALA A 351 -9.66 15.07 15.01
N PHE A 352 -10.37 13.97 15.32
CA PHE A 352 -10.50 12.85 14.39
C PHE A 352 -11.35 13.18 13.16
N LEU A 353 -12.43 13.95 13.32
CA LEU A 353 -13.25 14.39 12.19
C LEU A 353 -12.43 15.30 11.25
N PHE A 354 -11.66 16.24 11.80
CA PHE A 354 -10.80 17.12 11.03
C PHE A 354 -9.66 16.34 10.35
N ASN A 355 -9.06 15.37 11.03
CA ASN A 355 -8.10 14.46 10.43
C ASN A 355 -8.69 13.68 9.24
N ASN A 356 -9.92 13.19 9.37
CA ASN A 356 -10.59 12.50 8.27
C ASN A 356 -10.88 13.44 7.10
N LEU A 357 -11.28 14.67 7.37
CA LEU A 357 -11.51 15.67 6.33
C LEU A 357 -10.21 15.99 5.58
N MET A 358 -9.09 16.12 6.30
CA MET A 358 -7.77 16.33 5.67
C MET A 358 -7.33 15.12 4.86
N LEU A 359 -7.53 13.89 5.35
CA LEU A 359 -7.22 12.67 4.60
C LEU A 359 -8.06 12.53 3.33
N LEU A 360 -9.35 12.88 3.39
CA LEU A 360 -10.22 12.88 2.21
C LEU A 360 -9.89 14.03 1.27
N GLY A 361 -9.52 15.20 1.79
CA GLY A 361 -9.04 16.33 0.99
C GLY A 361 -7.77 15.96 0.22
N PHE A 362 -6.83 15.28 0.87
CA PHE A 362 -5.64 14.72 0.24
C PHE A 362 -6.03 13.71 -0.86
N ALA A 363 -6.86 12.73 -0.51
CA ALA A 363 -7.31 11.72 -1.47
C ALA A 363 -8.05 12.36 -2.67
N PHE A 364 -8.88 13.37 -2.43
CA PHE A 364 -9.57 14.09 -3.50
C PHE A 364 -8.58 14.85 -4.41
N ALA A 365 -7.60 15.55 -3.84
CA ALA A 365 -6.60 16.28 -4.62
C ALA A 365 -5.78 15.32 -5.50
N VAL A 366 -5.36 14.17 -4.95
CA VAL A 366 -4.65 13.13 -5.71
C VAL A 366 -5.55 12.53 -6.79
N PHE A 367 -6.78 12.15 -6.44
CA PHE A 367 -7.74 11.61 -7.40
C PHE A 367 -8.01 12.58 -8.54
N TRP A 368 -8.33 13.84 -8.22
CA TRP A 368 -8.62 14.87 -9.20
C TRP A 368 -7.43 15.13 -10.13
N GLY A 369 -6.23 15.34 -9.57
CA GLY A 369 -5.02 15.52 -10.38
C GLY A 369 -4.72 14.35 -11.30
N THR A 370 -5.05 13.12 -10.86
CA THR A 370 -4.84 11.90 -11.66
C THR A 370 -5.82 11.76 -12.81
N ILE A 371 -7.12 12.08 -12.61
CA ILE A 371 -8.13 11.94 -13.65
C ILE A 371 -8.29 13.20 -14.52
N PHE A 372 -7.77 14.35 -14.06
CA PHE A 372 -7.92 15.63 -14.75
C PHE A 372 -7.46 15.61 -16.21
N PRO A 373 -6.35 14.97 -16.59
CA PRO A 373 -5.96 14.84 -17.99
C PRO A 373 -7.05 14.24 -18.87
N LEU A 374 -7.72 13.18 -18.43
CA LEU A 374 -8.83 12.54 -19.16
C LEU A 374 -10.05 13.46 -19.29
N VAL A 375 -10.38 14.18 -18.20
CA VAL A 375 -11.51 15.12 -18.21
C VAL A 375 -11.23 16.28 -19.15
N ALA A 376 -10.01 16.84 -19.11
CA ALA A 376 -9.59 17.93 -19.96
C ALA A 376 -9.61 17.51 -21.43
N GLU A 377 -9.02 16.37 -21.78
CA GLU A 377 -9.05 15.82 -23.16
C GLU A 377 -10.48 15.60 -23.65
N GLY A 378 -11.36 15.06 -22.81
CA GLY A 378 -12.77 14.83 -23.15
C GLY A 378 -13.58 16.12 -23.37
N VAL A 379 -13.21 17.24 -22.73
CA VAL A 379 -13.92 18.53 -22.85
C VAL A 379 -13.29 19.44 -23.88
N THR A 380 -11.97 19.53 -23.94
CA THR A 380 -11.23 20.48 -24.79
C THR A 380 -10.65 19.86 -26.07
N GLY A 381 -10.53 18.54 -26.11
CA GLY A 381 -9.82 17.80 -27.15
C GLY A 381 -8.29 17.87 -27.05
N GLU A 382 -7.75 18.57 -26.05
CA GLU A 382 -6.31 18.74 -25.86
C GLU A 382 -5.79 17.85 -24.74
N LYS A 383 -4.64 17.20 -24.98
CA LYS A 383 -3.94 16.41 -23.96
C LYS A 383 -3.16 17.33 -23.02
N ILE A 384 -3.59 17.38 -21.77
CA ILE A 384 -2.92 18.12 -20.69
C ILE A 384 -2.29 17.11 -19.73
N SER A 385 -1.08 17.38 -19.28
CA SER A 385 -0.43 16.58 -18.22
C SER A 385 -0.44 17.30 -16.88
N VAL A 386 -0.65 16.56 -15.79
CA VAL A 386 -0.54 17.05 -14.42
C VAL A 386 0.65 16.38 -13.77
N GLY A 387 1.71 17.17 -13.53
CA GLY A 387 2.98 16.66 -13.00
C GLY A 387 3.17 16.88 -11.50
N PRO A 388 4.35 16.47 -10.97
CA PRO A 388 4.72 16.58 -9.56
C PRO A 388 4.47 17.94 -8.92
N PRO A 389 4.74 19.09 -9.58
CA PRO A 389 4.54 20.41 -8.96
C PRO A 389 3.12 20.69 -8.48
N PHE A 390 2.10 20.16 -9.17
CA PHE A 390 0.71 20.28 -8.73
C PHE A 390 0.48 19.49 -7.44
N PHE A 391 0.88 18.22 -7.44
CA PHE A 391 0.65 17.33 -6.31
C PHE A 391 1.42 17.79 -5.07
N GLU A 392 2.66 18.24 -5.23
CA GLU A 392 3.48 18.74 -4.13
C GLU A 392 2.90 20.01 -3.53
N LYS A 393 2.54 21.00 -4.38
CA LYS A 393 1.99 22.28 -3.93
C LYS A 393 0.68 22.12 -3.16
N VAL A 394 -0.19 21.19 -3.57
CA VAL A 394 -1.50 20.97 -2.94
C VAL A 394 -1.39 20.03 -1.72
N ASN A 395 -0.65 18.93 -1.85
CA ASN A 395 -0.67 17.88 -0.83
C ASN A 395 0.32 18.13 0.31
N PHE A 396 1.40 18.88 0.09
CA PHE A 396 2.36 19.17 1.15
C PHE A 396 1.73 19.90 2.36
N PRO A 397 0.98 21.00 2.18
CA PRO A 397 0.30 21.68 3.29
C PRO A 397 -0.69 20.78 4.02
N ILE A 398 -1.46 19.96 3.29
CA ILE A 398 -2.43 19.02 3.87
C ILE A 398 -1.67 17.95 4.69
N GLY A 399 -0.58 17.43 4.16
CA GLY A 399 0.29 16.47 4.83
C GLY A 399 0.88 17.02 6.13
N LEU A 400 1.31 18.28 6.13
CA LEU A 400 1.83 18.94 7.32
C LEU A 400 0.76 19.10 8.41
N VAL A 401 -0.47 19.47 8.02
CA VAL A 401 -1.62 19.51 8.95
C VAL A 401 -1.91 18.11 9.52
N LEU A 402 -1.88 17.07 8.70
CA LEU A 402 -2.04 15.68 9.14
C LEU A 402 -0.97 15.27 10.16
N LEU A 403 0.28 15.68 9.93
CA LEU A 403 1.38 15.41 10.85
C LEU A 403 1.15 16.11 12.21
N VAL A 404 0.71 17.36 12.22
CA VAL A 404 0.34 18.10 13.45
C VAL A 404 -0.81 17.37 14.18
N LEU A 405 -1.83 16.93 13.44
CA LEU A 405 -2.97 16.22 14.01
C LEU A 405 -2.59 14.86 14.59
N ALA A 406 -1.57 14.18 14.04
CA ALA A 406 -1.02 12.96 14.59
C ALA A 406 -0.44 13.17 16.02
N GLY A 407 0.10 14.35 16.32
CA GLY A 407 0.52 14.74 17.66
C GLY A 407 -0.63 15.18 18.58
N ILE A 408 -1.65 15.85 18.04
CA ILE A 408 -2.76 16.41 18.83
C ILE A 408 -3.80 15.33 19.19
N GLY A 409 -4.24 14.54 18.21
CA GLY A 409 -5.35 13.61 18.34
C GLY A 409 -5.25 12.61 19.50
N PRO A 410 -4.07 11.97 19.74
CA PRO A 410 -3.92 11.02 20.82
C PRO A 410 -4.08 11.58 22.23
N VAL A 411 -3.77 12.84 22.44
CA VAL A 411 -3.57 13.45 23.78
C VAL A 411 -4.71 14.36 24.18
N ILE A 412 -5.46 14.89 23.22
CA ILE A 412 -6.62 15.77 23.50
C ILE A 412 -7.76 14.99 24.19
N ALA A 413 -8.44 15.63 25.12
CA ALA A 413 -9.50 14.98 25.91
C ALA A 413 -10.75 14.67 25.06
N TRP A 414 -11.46 13.59 25.42
CA TRP A 414 -12.79 13.28 24.89
C TRP A 414 -13.80 14.32 25.35
N ARG A 415 -14.83 14.60 24.53
CA ARG A 415 -15.92 15.55 24.73
C ARG A 415 -15.49 17.02 24.76
N ARG A 416 -14.63 17.42 25.68
CA ARG A 416 -14.18 18.81 25.84
C ARG A 416 -12.79 18.87 26.45
N ALA A 417 -11.84 19.52 25.80
CA ALA A 417 -10.54 19.85 26.37
C ALA A 417 -10.59 21.16 27.16
N THR A 418 -9.95 21.18 28.33
CA THR A 418 -9.80 22.41 29.13
C THR A 418 -8.47 23.09 28.81
N LYS A 419 -8.37 24.40 29.01
CA LYS A 419 -7.13 25.17 28.81
C LYS A 419 -5.96 24.57 29.62
N ARG A 420 -6.21 24.12 30.86
CA ARG A 420 -5.21 23.46 31.72
C ARG A 420 -4.75 22.13 31.14
N ASN A 421 -5.67 21.36 30.54
CA ASN A 421 -5.31 20.08 29.89
C ASN A 421 -4.43 20.32 28.66
N LEU A 422 -4.74 21.32 27.83
CA LEU A 422 -3.94 21.68 26.67
C LEU A 422 -2.55 22.14 27.09
N GLN A 423 -2.45 23.06 28.05
CA GLN A 423 -1.15 23.53 28.55
C GLN A 423 -0.30 22.37 29.07
N LYS A 424 -0.85 21.51 29.94
CA LYS A 424 -0.12 20.37 30.53
C LYS A 424 0.42 19.38 29.50
N ASN A 425 -0.30 19.17 28.40
CA ASN A 425 0.07 18.15 27.42
C ASN A 425 0.91 18.71 26.26
N PHE A 426 0.78 19.99 25.92
CA PHE A 426 1.40 20.55 24.72
C PHE A 426 2.55 21.53 25.01
N GLN A 427 2.71 22.06 26.23
CA GLN A 427 3.76 23.03 26.55
C GLN A 427 5.15 22.46 26.25
N ILE A 428 5.50 21.29 26.76
CA ILE A 428 6.80 20.65 26.54
C ILE A 428 7.02 20.30 25.06
N PRO A 429 6.07 19.60 24.37
CA PRO A 429 6.24 19.30 22.95
C PRO A 429 6.42 20.53 22.07
N ILE A 430 5.65 21.59 22.29
CA ILE A 430 5.79 22.85 21.54
C ILE A 430 7.17 23.48 21.81
N SER A 431 7.60 23.54 23.07
CA SER A 431 8.93 24.08 23.41
C SER A 431 10.07 23.30 22.76
N VAL A 432 9.97 21.95 22.70
CA VAL A 432 10.96 21.11 22.00
C VAL A 432 10.93 21.37 20.49
N GLY A 433 9.74 21.44 19.88
CA GLY A 433 9.61 21.76 18.46
C GLY A 433 10.24 23.12 18.11
N LEU A 434 9.95 24.17 18.91
CA LEU A 434 10.54 25.50 18.72
C LEU A 434 12.06 25.48 18.95
N PHE A 435 12.53 24.77 19.97
CA PHE A 435 13.97 24.61 20.23
C PHE A 435 14.67 23.97 19.03
N VAL A 436 14.12 22.90 18.46
CA VAL A 436 14.66 22.25 17.26
C VAL A 436 14.66 23.22 16.07
N ALA A 437 13.58 23.99 15.86
CA ALA A 437 13.52 24.99 14.79
C ALA A 437 14.67 25.99 14.90
N VAL A 438 14.85 26.59 16.10
CA VAL A 438 15.89 27.58 16.34
C VAL A 438 17.30 26.98 16.21
N SER A 439 17.50 25.78 16.77
CA SER A 439 18.79 25.07 16.69
C SER A 439 19.20 24.76 15.26
N LEU A 440 18.28 24.24 14.44
CA LEU A 440 18.54 23.95 13.02
C LEU A 440 18.77 25.24 12.22
N TRP A 441 18.00 26.28 12.50
CA TRP A 441 18.21 27.58 11.87
C TRP A 441 19.58 28.19 12.20
N MET A 442 20.01 28.08 13.46
CA MET A 442 21.36 28.51 13.90
C MET A 442 22.47 27.65 13.27
N ALA A 443 22.21 26.34 13.06
CA ALA A 443 23.13 25.43 12.39
C ALA A 443 23.20 25.63 10.86
N GLY A 444 22.47 26.60 10.30
CA GLY A 444 22.55 26.94 8.88
C GLY A 444 21.44 26.43 8.00
N ALA A 445 20.45 25.67 8.53
CA ALA A 445 19.30 25.27 7.75
C ALA A 445 18.42 26.50 7.42
N ARG A 446 18.14 26.73 6.11
CA ARG A 446 17.43 27.95 5.65
C ARG A 446 16.12 27.63 4.92
N HIS A 447 15.88 26.39 4.55
CA HIS A 447 14.66 26.02 3.84
C HIS A 447 13.46 25.98 4.79
N GLY A 448 12.54 26.95 4.68
CA GLY A 448 11.45 27.17 5.65
C GLY A 448 10.53 25.97 5.84
N LEU A 449 10.13 25.30 4.75
CA LEU A 449 9.24 24.13 4.82
C LEU A 449 9.90 22.93 5.53
N ALA A 450 11.19 22.69 5.28
CA ALA A 450 11.93 21.63 5.95
C ALA A 450 12.06 21.93 7.46
N LEU A 451 12.40 23.17 7.84
CA LEU A 451 12.46 23.59 9.24
C LEU A 451 11.14 23.38 9.97
N VAL A 452 10.01 23.78 9.36
CA VAL A 452 8.68 23.57 9.94
C VAL A 452 8.40 22.08 10.07
N THR A 453 8.67 21.28 9.05
CA THR A 453 8.43 19.83 9.07
C THR A 453 9.23 19.14 10.17
N TRP A 454 10.55 19.41 10.28
CA TRP A 454 11.38 18.83 11.33
C TRP A 454 10.97 19.28 12.74
N SER A 455 10.52 20.54 12.89
CA SER A 455 9.98 21.04 14.15
C SER A 455 8.71 20.32 14.56
N VAL A 456 7.81 20.08 13.60
CA VAL A 456 6.57 19.31 13.83
C VAL A 456 6.90 17.84 14.10
N CYS A 457 7.88 17.24 13.42
CA CYS A 457 8.37 15.90 13.73
C CYS A 457 8.83 15.79 15.20
N ALA A 458 9.66 16.76 15.65
CA ALA A 458 10.13 16.81 17.05
C ALA A 458 8.97 17.00 18.04
N PHE A 459 7.98 17.84 17.72
CA PHE A 459 6.76 18.01 18.49
C PHE A 459 6.00 16.67 18.63
N VAL A 460 5.75 15.95 17.53
CA VAL A 460 4.98 14.69 17.54
C VAL A 460 5.72 13.60 18.31
N LEU A 461 7.04 13.44 18.07
CA LEU A 461 7.85 12.47 18.79
C LEU A 461 7.87 12.75 20.30
N THR A 462 7.94 14.02 20.69
CA THR A 462 7.90 14.41 22.13
C THR A 462 6.55 14.08 22.74
N VAL A 463 5.44 14.29 22.02
CA VAL A 463 4.10 13.88 22.48
C VAL A 463 4.06 12.37 22.71
N ILE A 464 4.50 11.58 21.72
CA ILE A 464 4.48 10.12 21.79
C ILE A 464 5.37 9.63 22.96
N ALA A 465 6.59 10.13 23.07
CA ALA A 465 7.53 9.78 24.14
C ALA A 465 6.95 10.10 25.53
N THR A 466 6.30 11.25 25.66
CA THR A 466 5.64 11.68 26.91
C THR A 466 4.48 10.74 27.29
N GLU A 467 3.70 10.28 26.33
CA GLU A 467 2.61 9.32 26.57
C GLU A 467 3.14 7.95 26.98
N PHE A 468 4.18 7.44 26.32
CA PHE A 468 4.85 6.21 26.73
C PHE A 468 5.43 6.33 28.14
N TRP A 469 6.10 7.43 28.45
CA TRP A 469 6.68 7.66 29.77
C TRP A 469 5.62 7.71 30.87
N LYS A 470 4.57 8.53 30.69
CA LYS A 470 3.45 8.63 31.64
C LYS A 470 2.77 7.27 31.88
N GLY A 471 2.53 6.53 30.79
CA GLY A 471 1.90 5.21 30.86
C GLY A 471 2.76 4.19 31.61
N THR A 472 4.05 4.16 31.29
CA THR A 472 5.03 3.25 31.95
C THR A 472 5.18 3.59 33.43
N GLN A 473 5.32 4.87 33.77
CA GLN A 473 5.45 5.34 35.14
C GLN A 473 4.21 5.02 35.99
N ALA A 474 3.01 5.28 35.43
CA ALA A 474 1.76 4.96 36.12
C ALA A 474 1.65 3.45 36.40
N ARG A 475 2.00 2.62 35.42
CA ARG A 475 1.96 1.17 35.58
C ARG A 475 3.00 0.66 36.58
N ALA A 476 4.25 1.13 36.46
CA ALA A 476 5.33 0.76 37.40
C ALA A 476 4.93 1.03 38.87
N ARG A 477 4.26 2.19 39.09
CA ARG A 477 3.79 2.55 40.45
C ARG A 477 2.61 1.69 40.93
N ILE A 478 1.65 1.37 40.05
CA ILE A 478 0.44 0.62 40.46
C ILE A 478 0.74 -0.86 40.67
N GLU A 479 1.57 -1.46 39.81
CA GLU A 479 1.83 -2.90 39.81
C GLU A 479 3.14 -3.26 40.53
N GLY A 480 3.95 -2.28 40.97
CA GLY A 480 5.26 -2.52 41.60
C GLY A 480 6.31 -3.08 40.64
N GLU A 481 6.14 -2.91 39.32
CA GLU A 481 7.02 -3.47 38.28
C GLU A 481 8.21 -2.52 38.00
N GLY A 482 9.35 -3.10 37.59
CA GLY A 482 10.45 -2.32 37.02
C GLY A 482 10.05 -1.67 35.70
N TYR A 483 10.64 -0.51 35.34
CA TYR A 483 10.22 0.29 34.19
C TYR A 483 10.24 -0.48 32.86
N ALA A 484 11.22 -1.35 32.61
CA ALA A 484 11.29 -2.13 31.36
C ALA A 484 10.14 -3.15 31.31
N VAL A 485 9.81 -3.82 32.37
CA VAL A 485 8.69 -4.77 32.49
C VAL A 485 7.36 -4.03 32.35
N ALA A 486 7.23 -2.88 33.02
CA ALA A 486 6.05 -2.02 32.94
C ALA A 486 5.79 -1.54 31.50
N LEU A 487 6.84 -1.15 30.76
CA LEU A 487 6.74 -0.76 29.34
C LEU A 487 6.29 -1.94 28.48
N PHE A 488 6.89 -3.10 28.64
CA PHE A 488 6.51 -4.31 27.89
C PHE A 488 5.03 -4.67 28.14
N HIS A 489 4.62 -4.70 29.41
CA HIS A 489 3.22 -4.98 29.77
C HIS A 489 2.25 -3.87 29.31
N LEU A 490 2.68 -2.61 29.30
CA LEU A 490 1.91 -1.49 28.80
C LEU A 490 1.51 -1.72 27.34
N VAL A 491 2.49 -2.09 26.50
CA VAL A 491 2.28 -2.36 25.07
C VAL A 491 1.42 -3.62 24.88
N THR A 492 1.76 -4.72 25.56
CA THR A 492 1.10 -6.01 25.33
C THR A 492 -0.34 -6.08 25.82
N ARG A 493 -0.73 -5.30 26.85
CA ARG A 493 -2.11 -5.23 27.34
C ARG A 493 -3.04 -4.38 26.47
N ASN A 494 -2.53 -3.31 25.81
CA ASN A 494 -3.34 -2.47 24.93
C ASN A 494 -2.62 -2.23 23.60
N ARG A 495 -2.40 -3.32 22.87
CA ARG A 495 -1.64 -3.37 21.61
C ARG A 495 -2.19 -2.43 20.55
N ARG A 496 -3.52 -2.29 20.45
CA ARG A 496 -4.17 -1.37 19.48
C ARG A 496 -3.74 0.08 19.68
N ARG A 497 -3.69 0.55 20.93
CA ARG A 497 -3.28 1.92 21.26
C ARG A 497 -1.78 2.13 21.05
N TRP A 498 -0.97 1.28 21.63
CA TRP A 498 0.49 1.47 21.64
C TRP A 498 1.12 1.11 20.31
N GLY A 499 0.59 0.10 19.61
CA GLY A 499 0.95 -0.18 18.22
C GLY A 499 0.66 1.01 17.31
N GLY A 500 -0.50 1.69 17.48
CA GLY A 500 -0.82 2.92 16.75
C GLY A 500 0.19 4.05 16.99
N TYR A 501 0.68 4.24 18.21
CA TYR A 501 1.75 5.22 18.48
C TYR A 501 3.07 4.85 17.77
N ILE A 502 3.42 3.55 17.73
CA ILE A 502 4.60 3.09 17.00
C ILE A 502 4.44 3.33 15.50
N VAL A 503 3.24 3.12 14.94
CA VAL A 503 2.93 3.49 13.54
C VAL A 503 3.18 4.97 13.30
N HIS A 504 2.73 5.85 14.20
CA HIS A 504 2.97 7.29 14.08
C HIS A 504 4.47 7.64 14.14
N VAL A 505 5.29 6.93 14.92
CA VAL A 505 6.76 7.11 14.87
C VAL A 505 7.28 6.80 13.47
N GLY A 506 6.85 5.70 12.84
CA GLY A 506 7.22 5.37 11.46
C GLY A 506 6.83 6.46 10.46
N ILE A 507 5.60 6.99 10.57
CA ILE A 507 5.14 8.12 9.74
C ILE A 507 6.02 9.37 9.94
N VAL A 508 6.35 9.70 11.19
CA VAL A 508 7.23 10.86 11.48
C VAL A 508 8.61 10.69 10.87
N MET A 509 9.17 9.46 10.89
CA MET A 509 10.46 9.17 10.24
C MET A 509 10.40 9.37 8.72
N ILE A 510 9.30 8.98 8.08
CA ILE A 510 9.08 9.20 6.64
C ILE A 510 8.98 10.70 6.33
N TYR A 511 8.20 11.48 7.11
CA TYR A 511 8.12 12.93 6.94
C TYR A 511 9.46 13.63 7.19
N PHE A 512 10.24 13.14 8.16
CA PHE A 512 11.58 13.63 8.42
C PHE A 512 12.49 13.48 7.18
N ALA A 513 12.41 12.32 6.52
CA ALA A 513 13.15 12.06 5.29
C ALA A 513 12.68 12.94 4.13
N PHE A 514 11.37 13.08 3.94
CA PHE A 514 10.81 13.92 2.88
C PHE A 514 11.25 15.37 2.99
N ALA A 515 11.37 15.91 4.22
CA ALA A 515 11.89 17.24 4.42
C ALA A 515 13.37 17.39 4.04
N GLY A 516 14.13 16.28 4.06
CA GLY A 516 15.52 16.25 3.61
C GLY A 516 15.69 16.52 2.12
N ALA A 517 14.69 16.18 1.31
CA ALA A 517 14.73 16.40 -0.14
C ALA A 517 14.91 17.89 -0.54
N ALA A 518 14.58 18.83 0.35
CA ALA A 518 14.83 20.26 0.16
C ALA A 518 16.33 20.62 0.10
N TYR A 519 17.20 19.71 0.48
CA TYR A 519 18.65 19.85 0.49
C TYR A 519 19.36 18.88 -0.45
N ASN A 520 18.64 18.27 -1.39
CA ASN A 520 19.28 17.44 -2.40
C ASN A 520 20.28 18.25 -3.22
N VAL A 521 21.44 17.66 -3.50
CA VAL A 521 22.40 18.14 -4.48
C VAL A 521 22.23 17.33 -5.75
N ASP A 522 22.21 17.97 -6.91
CA ASP A 522 22.11 17.33 -8.24
C ASP A 522 23.11 18.05 -9.15
N GLU A 523 24.19 17.36 -9.49
CA GLU A 523 25.24 17.87 -10.37
C GLU A 523 25.49 16.93 -11.53
N ARG A 524 25.72 17.49 -12.72
CA ARG A 524 26.06 16.73 -13.92
C ARG A 524 27.44 17.18 -14.42
N GLN A 525 28.30 16.22 -14.63
CA GLN A 525 29.67 16.44 -15.04
C GLN A 525 30.01 15.53 -16.21
N HIS A 526 30.65 16.11 -17.23
CA HIS A 526 31.32 15.34 -18.26
C HIS A 526 32.71 14.99 -17.75
N MET A 527 33.09 13.71 -17.81
CA MET A 527 34.34 13.20 -17.23
C MET A 527 35.06 12.31 -18.22
N LEU A 528 36.36 12.54 -18.38
CA LEU A 528 37.32 11.64 -19.03
C LEU A 528 37.96 10.73 -18.00
N PRO A 529 38.48 9.55 -18.40
CA PRO A 529 39.19 8.67 -17.47
C PRO A 529 40.35 9.38 -16.76
N GLY A 530 40.37 9.31 -15.43
CA GLY A 530 41.30 10.01 -14.56
C GLY A 530 40.80 11.35 -14.05
N ASP A 531 39.72 11.91 -14.60
CA ASP A 531 39.14 13.16 -14.12
C ASP A 531 38.59 13.03 -12.73
N GLN A 532 38.68 14.09 -11.95
CA GLN A 532 38.16 14.21 -10.59
C GLN A 532 37.14 15.31 -10.50
N VAL A 533 36.08 15.08 -9.75
CA VAL A 533 35.07 16.07 -9.41
C VAL A 533 34.80 16.07 -7.92
N ASP A 534 34.72 17.27 -7.33
CA ASP A 534 34.39 17.48 -5.93
C ASP A 534 32.92 17.89 -5.77
N ILE A 535 32.15 17.08 -5.04
CA ILE A 535 30.75 17.35 -4.74
C ILE A 535 30.60 17.65 -3.27
N THR A 536 30.11 18.83 -2.95
CA THR A 536 29.92 19.25 -1.56
C THR A 536 28.56 18.75 -1.04
N SER A 537 28.61 17.96 0.03
CA SER A 537 27.41 17.49 0.73
C SER A 537 26.73 18.62 1.49
N PRO A 538 25.39 18.61 1.64
CA PRO A 538 24.68 19.53 2.54
C PRO A 538 25.15 19.49 3.99
N PHE A 539 25.87 18.44 4.39
CA PHE A 539 26.47 18.31 5.73
C PHE A 539 27.90 18.87 5.83
N GLY A 540 28.40 19.51 4.78
CA GLY A 540 29.68 20.25 4.78
C GLY A 540 30.92 19.38 4.55
N HIS A 541 30.80 18.10 4.21
CA HIS A 541 31.92 17.30 3.74
C HIS A 541 31.93 17.22 2.21
N THR A 542 33.08 16.88 1.64
CA THR A 542 33.29 16.81 0.20
C THR A 542 33.48 15.36 -0.23
N TYR A 543 32.74 14.95 -1.26
CA TYR A 543 32.99 13.74 -2.02
C TYR A 543 33.89 14.07 -3.20
N THR A 544 35.08 13.48 -3.27
CA THR A 544 35.93 13.48 -4.45
C THR A 544 35.68 12.21 -5.23
N LEU A 545 35.16 12.35 -6.43
CA LEU A 545 34.83 11.24 -7.34
C LEU A 545 35.84 11.21 -8.45
N THR A 546 36.53 10.08 -8.62
CA THR A 546 37.49 9.85 -9.72
C THR A 546 36.91 8.85 -10.69
N TYR A 547 36.74 9.25 -11.94
CA TYR A 547 36.29 8.33 -12.98
C TYR A 547 37.48 7.49 -13.47
N GLU A 548 37.44 6.17 -13.22
CA GLU A 548 38.49 5.24 -13.56
C GLU A 548 38.43 4.77 -15.02
N GLY A 549 37.25 4.73 -15.61
CA GLY A 549 37.02 4.30 -16.97
C GLY A 549 35.75 3.48 -17.19
N LEU A 550 35.47 3.17 -18.44
CA LEU A 550 34.31 2.41 -18.89
C LEU A 550 34.71 1.01 -19.31
N SER A 551 34.04 0.01 -18.81
CA SER A 551 34.14 -1.38 -19.25
C SER A 551 32.91 -1.79 -20.03
N VAL A 552 33.07 -2.16 -21.30
CA VAL A 552 31.97 -2.60 -22.15
C VAL A 552 32.08 -4.07 -22.45
N SER A 553 31.00 -4.80 -22.28
CA SER A 553 30.95 -6.25 -22.61
C SER A 553 29.69 -6.54 -23.43
N LEU A 554 29.88 -7.40 -24.46
CA LEU A 554 28.76 -7.95 -25.22
C LEU A 554 28.11 -9.08 -24.44
N GLY A 555 26.78 -9.10 -24.39
CA GLY A 555 26.03 -10.13 -23.68
C GLY A 555 26.05 -11.49 -24.37
N ARG A 556 27.19 -12.18 -24.33
CA ARG A 556 27.33 -13.53 -24.89
C ARG A 556 26.55 -14.54 -24.04
N GLY A 557 25.26 -14.71 -24.33
CA GLY A 557 24.41 -15.74 -23.74
C GLY A 557 23.89 -15.47 -22.35
N GLN A 558 23.96 -14.24 -21.83
CA GLN A 558 23.38 -13.85 -20.55
C GLN A 558 22.10 -13.03 -20.72
N ARG A 559 20.97 -13.54 -20.25
CA ARG A 559 19.72 -12.81 -19.96
C ARG A 559 19.14 -11.92 -21.07
N ASN A 560 19.24 -12.30 -22.35
CA ASN A 560 18.87 -11.43 -23.48
C ASN A 560 19.62 -10.08 -23.53
N LEU A 561 20.74 -9.96 -22.84
CA LEU A 561 21.57 -8.76 -22.83
C LEU A 561 22.29 -8.64 -24.19
N LEU A 562 22.12 -7.52 -24.86
CA LEU A 562 22.86 -7.21 -26.09
C LEU A 562 24.24 -6.70 -25.74
N TRP A 563 24.35 -5.72 -24.87
CA TRP A 563 25.59 -5.21 -24.30
C TRP A 563 25.35 -4.51 -22.95
N GLN A 564 26.41 -4.39 -22.17
CA GLN A 564 26.44 -3.56 -20.96
C GLN A 564 27.71 -2.73 -20.93
N ALA A 565 27.58 -1.49 -20.47
CA ALA A 565 28.67 -0.55 -20.23
C ALA A 565 28.69 -0.18 -18.75
N ILE A 566 29.78 -0.46 -18.06
CA ILE A 566 29.97 -0.26 -16.63
C ILE A 566 30.97 0.86 -16.44
N ALA A 567 30.53 2.00 -15.91
CA ALA A 567 31.40 3.08 -15.48
C ALA A 567 31.86 2.83 -14.03
N THR A 568 33.15 2.86 -13.81
CA THR A 568 33.79 2.65 -12.50
C THR A 568 34.23 3.99 -11.94
N VAL A 569 33.79 4.32 -10.72
CA VAL A 569 34.08 5.59 -10.04
C VAL A 569 34.61 5.31 -8.64
N SER A 570 35.84 5.76 -8.38
CA SER A 570 36.42 5.75 -7.04
C SER A 570 35.85 6.89 -6.21
N VAL A 571 35.50 6.62 -4.97
CA VAL A 571 34.87 7.57 -4.05
C VAL A 571 35.76 7.82 -2.84
N GLU A 572 36.10 9.08 -2.61
CA GLU A 572 36.71 9.55 -1.38
C GLU A 572 35.75 10.53 -0.66
N GLN A 573 35.84 10.59 0.64
CA GLN A 573 35.11 11.56 1.45
C GLN A 573 36.10 12.24 2.40
N ASP A 574 36.29 13.55 2.23
CA ASP A 574 37.26 14.34 2.99
C ASP A 574 38.66 13.70 2.96
N GLY A 575 39.13 13.22 1.79
CA GLY A 575 40.40 12.56 1.59
C GLY A 575 40.51 11.14 2.12
N VAL A 576 39.40 10.56 2.59
CA VAL A 576 39.34 9.16 3.06
C VAL A 576 38.63 8.30 2.03
N ALA A 577 39.32 7.29 1.48
CA ALA A 577 38.73 6.36 0.53
C ALA A 577 37.50 5.64 1.11
N LYS A 578 36.41 5.62 0.35
CA LYS A 578 35.14 4.99 0.70
C LYS A 578 34.81 3.77 -0.17
N GLY A 579 35.66 3.48 -1.13
CA GLY A 579 35.54 2.36 -2.06
C GLY A 579 35.18 2.81 -3.47
N ILE A 580 34.71 1.85 -4.25
CA ILE A 580 34.34 2.02 -5.65
C ILE A 580 32.83 1.90 -5.78
N LEU A 581 32.23 2.75 -6.59
CA LEU A 581 30.84 2.64 -7.06
C LEU A 581 30.84 2.40 -8.56
N THR A 582 29.91 1.57 -9.02
CA THR A 582 29.67 1.36 -10.45
C THR A 582 28.28 1.83 -10.80
N THR A 583 28.14 2.44 -11.96
CA THR A 583 26.84 2.72 -12.59
C THR A 583 26.88 2.22 -14.03
N GLU A 584 25.76 1.75 -14.56
CA GLU A 584 25.78 0.99 -15.80
C GLU A 584 24.70 1.44 -16.78
N LYS A 585 24.98 1.26 -18.07
CA LYS A 585 24.00 1.27 -19.14
C LYS A 585 23.90 -0.13 -19.71
N ARG A 586 22.70 -0.62 -19.89
CA ARG A 586 22.42 -1.94 -20.46
C ARG A 586 21.44 -1.82 -21.61
N GLN A 587 21.69 -2.54 -22.68
CA GLN A 587 20.73 -2.74 -23.76
C GLN A 587 20.39 -4.22 -23.88
N TYR A 588 19.10 -4.50 -24.03
CA TYR A 588 18.59 -5.85 -24.14
C TYR A 588 18.05 -6.09 -25.55
N VAL A 589 18.15 -7.33 -26.03
CA VAL A 589 17.67 -7.74 -27.35
C VAL A 589 16.17 -7.46 -27.56
N THR A 590 15.40 -7.47 -26.44
CA THR A 590 13.94 -7.32 -26.43
C THR A 590 13.46 -5.92 -26.13
N SER A 591 14.36 -4.95 -25.98
CA SER A 591 14.00 -3.57 -25.63
C SER A 591 14.93 -2.59 -26.34
N ASP A 592 14.34 -1.65 -27.08
CA ASP A 592 15.08 -0.53 -27.69
C ASP A 592 15.49 0.53 -26.65
N GLN A 593 14.97 0.45 -25.42
CA GLN A 593 15.30 1.39 -24.36
C GLN A 593 16.57 0.97 -23.63
N LEU A 594 17.47 1.93 -23.44
CA LEU A 594 18.65 1.78 -22.59
C LEU A 594 18.20 1.76 -21.12
N MET A 595 18.57 0.72 -20.40
CA MET A 595 18.39 0.61 -18.97
C MET A 595 19.58 1.20 -18.23
N THR A 596 19.31 1.87 -17.12
CA THR A 596 20.35 2.47 -16.26
C THR A 596 20.35 1.76 -14.92
N GLU A 597 21.48 1.15 -14.57
CA GLU A 597 21.72 0.64 -13.22
C GLU A 597 22.53 1.68 -12.44
N VAL A 598 22.02 2.06 -11.31
CA VAL A 598 22.58 3.17 -10.54
C VAL A 598 23.57 2.71 -9.49
N GLY A 599 24.61 3.53 -9.25
CA GLY A 599 25.53 3.32 -8.15
C GLY A 599 25.03 4.01 -6.89
N ILE A 600 24.71 3.27 -5.83
CA ILE A 600 24.19 3.84 -4.60
C ILE A 600 25.07 3.48 -3.41
N ARG A 601 25.53 4.50 -2.68
CA ARG A 601 26.17 4.36 -1.38
C ARG A 601 25.29 4.96 -0.31
N SER A 602 24.54 4.12 0.39
CA SER A 602 23.59 4.55 1.42
C SER A 602 24.24 4.66 2.80
N THR A 603 23.93 5.74 3.50
CA THR A 603 24.23 5.94 4.91
C THR A 603 22.99 6.40 5.67
N VAL A 604 23.07 6.46 7.00
CA VAL A 604 21.97 6.99 7.83
C VAL A 604 21.73 8.48 7.60
N ARG A 605 22.77 9.22 7.14
CA ARG A 605 22.71 10.67 6.92
C ARG A 605 22.29 11.04 5.52
N GLU A 606 22.85 10.36 4.52
CA GLU A 606 22.61 10.64 3.11
C GLU A 606 22.98 9.46 2.22
N ASP A 607 22.45 9.46 1.02
CA ASP A 607 22.85 8.58 -0.06
C ASP A 607 23.64 9.37 -1.10
N LEU A 608 24.81 8.85 -1.49
CA LEU A 608 25.50 9.23 -2.70
C LEU A 608 25.00 8.32 -3.83
N TYR A 609 24.49 8.95 -4.89
CA TYR A 609 23.78 8.26 -5.95
C TYR A 609 24.35 8.68 -7.31
N LEU A 610 24.87 7.73 -8.08
CA LEU A 610 25.55 7.94 -9.36
C LEU A 610 24.69 7.39 -10.50
N ILE A 611 24.55 8.18 -11.56
CA ILE A 611 23.82 7.82 -12.78
C ILE A 611 24.73 8.02 -13.97
N LEU A 612 24.99 6.98 -14.75
CA LEU A 612 25.59 7.09 -16.08
C LEU A 612 24.52 7.64 -17.04
N SER A 613 24.56 8.96 -17.31
CA SER A 613 23.55 9.61 -18.14
C SER A 613 23.79 9.37 -19.63
N ALA A 614 25.03 9.55 -20.09
CA ALA A 614 25.42 9.32 -21.48
C ALA A 614 26.89 8.83 -21.57
N MET A 615 27.27 8.38 -22.73
CA MET A 615 28.63 8.03 -23.15
C MET A 615 28.91 8.75 -24.46
N ASP A 616 30.15 9.18 -24.70
CA ASP A 616 30.52 9.99 -25.87
C ASP A 616 30.30 9.25 -27.19
N ASP A 617 30.74 8.00 -27.26
CA ASP A 617 30.60 7.18 -28.43
C ASP A 617 30.26 5.73 -28.05
N VAL A 618 28.99 5.37 -28.23
CA VAL A 618 28.50 4.01 -27.92
C VAL A 618 29.12 2.98 -28.87
N ASP A 619 29.24 3.28 -30.16
CA ASP A 619 29.74 2.36 -31.16
C ASP A 619 31.26 2.18 -31.02
N GLY A 620 31.99 3.25 -30.73
CA GLY A 620 33.40 3.21 -30.41
C GLY A 620 33.71 2.44 -29.13
N ALA A 621 32.86 2.58 -28.11
CA ALA A 621 32.95 1.84 -26.86
C ALA A 621 32.75 0.33 -27.05
N LEU A 622 31.93 -0.08 -28.02
CA LEU A 622 31.71 -1.49 -28.37
C LEU A 622 32.86 -2.10 -29.18
N SER A 623 33.70 -1.29 -29.81
CA SER A 623 34.66 -1.80 -30.82
C SER A 623 36.09 -2.07 -30.36
N ALA A 624 36.73 -1.41 -29.41
CA ALA A 624 38.07 -1.79 -28.90
C ALA A 624 38.69 -0.85 -27.84
N ASN A 625 38.18 0.35 -27.58
CA ASN A 625 38.80 1.32 -26.66
C ASN A 625 37.83 1.90 -25.65
N SER A 626 37.06 1.01 -25.02
CA SER A 626 36.03 1.40 -24.07
C SER A 626 36.60 2.14 -22.85
N ALA A 627 37.80 1.81 -22.41
CA ALA A 627 38.40 2.38 -21.21
C ALA A 627 38.74 3.87 -21.32
N ALA A 628 38.90 4.39 -22.55
CA ALA A 628 39.27 5.78 -22.82
C ALA A 628 38.05 6.70 -23.10
N GLN A 629 36.82 6.18 -23.02
CA GLN A 629 35.60 6.92 -23.33
C GLN A 629 35.23 7.91 -22.25
N GLY A 630 34.83 9.14 -22.64
CA GLY A 630 34.21 10.10 -21.76
C GLY A 630 32.76 9.72 -21.44
N ILE A 631 32.31 10.16 -20.30
CA ILE A 631 30.94 9.92 -19.82
C ILE A 631 30.30 11.20 -19.27
N ASP A 632 28.98 11.27 -19.36
CA ASP A 632 28.19 12.22 -18.57
C ASP A 632 27.70 11.51 -17.29
N LEU A 633 28.29 11.91 -16.16
CA LEU A 633 27.94 11.40 -14.84
C LEU A 633 27.01 12.40 -14.14
N GLN A 634 25.82 11.94 -13.75
CA GLN A 634 24.97 12.70 -12.83
C GLN A 634 25.17 12.19 -11.41
N VAL A 635 25.48 13.11 -10.51
CA VAL A 635 25.76 12.84 -9.10
C VAL A 635 24.70 13.47 -8.24
N LEU A 636 24.02 12.66 -7.44
CA LEU A 636 23.02 13.14 -6.50
C LEU A 636 23.48 12.86 -5.06
N VAL A 637 23.42 13.86 -4.18
CA VAL A 637 23.56 13.65 -2.74
C VAL A 637 22.19 13.88 -2.10
N LYS A 638 21.64 12.83 -1.47
CA LYS A 638 20.26 12.82 -0.98
C LYS A 638 20.18 12.61 0.52
N PRO A 639 19.91 13.68 1.30
CA PRO A 639 19.79 13.58 2.74
C PRO A 639 18.64 12.70 3.21
N PHE A 640 18.91 11.87 4.20
CA PHE A 640 17.96 11.12 5.01
C PHE A 640 17.06 10.09 4.29
N VAL A 641 17.35 9.69 3.06
CA VAL A 641 16.53 8.69 2.33
C VAL A 641 16.38 7.39 3.10
N ALA A 642 17.41 6.91 3.79
CA ALA A 642 17.37 5.71 4.62
C ALA A 642 16.23 5.72 5.66
N TRP A 643 15.80 6.90 6.13
CA TRP A 643 14.73 7.04 7.12
C TRP A 643 13.35 6.71 6.56
N ILE A 644 13.16 6.74 5.22
CA ILE A 644 11.93 6.22 4.57
C ILE A 644 11.82 4.72 4.85
N TRP A 645 12.91 3.98 4.65
CA TRP A 645 12.95 2.53 4.81
C TRP A 645 12.80 2.11 6.26
N TYR A 646 13.52 2.76 7.18
CA TYR A 646 13.38 2.54 8.62
C TYR A 646 11.99 2.94 9.12
N GLY A 647 11.44 4.06 8.65
CA GLY A 647 10.09 4.50 8.96
C GLY A 647 9.04 3.48 8.52
N GLY A 648 9.18 2.93 7.30
CA GLY A 648 8.35 1.85 6.78
C GLY A 648 8.40 0.59 7.64
N LEU A 649 9.59 0.18 8.06
CA LEU A 649 9.76 -0.97 8.96
C LEU A 649 9.07 -0.74 10.32
N ILE A 650 9.26 0.43 10.93
CA ILE A 650 8.63 0.78 12.21
C ILE A 650 7.11 0.85 12.08
N LEU A 651 6.59 1.40 10.97
CA LEU A 651 5.16 1.40 10.64
C LEU A 651 4.61 -0.02 10.56
N ALA A 652 5.29 -0.91 9.85
CA ALA A 652 4.90 -2.31 9.72
C ALA A 652 4.89 -3.02 11.07
N LEU A 653 5.95 -2.87 11.88
CA LEU A 653 6.05 -3.43 13.23
C LEU A 653 4.93 -2.93 14.13
N GLY A 654 4.66 -1.62 14.14
CA GLY A 654 3.57 -1.01 14.91
C GLY A 654 2.20 -1.59 14.53
N THR A 655 1.97 -1.80 13.23
CA THR A 655 0.72 -2.38 12.72
C THR A 655 0.59 -3.86 13.10
N VAL A 656 1.66 -4.64 13.01
CA VAL A 656 1.68 -6.06 13.46
C VAL A 656 1.36 -6.14 14.96
N ILE A 657 1.94 -5.25 15.79
CA ILE A 657 1.60 -5.16 17.21
C ILE A 657 0.12 -4.84 17.41
N ALA A 658 -0.45 -3.90 16.63
CA ALA A 658 -1.86 -3.52 16.72
C ALA A 658 -2.82 -4.65 16.27
N LEU A 659 -2.42 -5.46 15.29
CA LEU A 659 -3.15 -6.62 14.78
C LEU A 659 -3.22 -7.76 15.79
N TRP A 660 -2.19 -7.92 16.61
CA TRP A 660 -2.09 -9.06 17.53
C TRP A 660 -3.14 -8.96 18.64
N PRO A 661 -3.84 -10.06 19.01
CA PRO A 661 -4.85 -10.04 20.07
C PRO A 661 -4.28 -9.59 21.41
N SER A 662 -4.94 -8.67 22.11
CA SER A 662 -4.57 -8.33 23.49
C SER A 662 -4.93 -9.45 24.46
N VAL A 663 -4.12 -9.65 25.52
CA VAL A 663 -4.28 -10.75 26.49
C VAL A 663 -5.63 -10.68 27.21
N ASP A 664 -6.17 -9.49 27.46
CA ASP A 664 -7.43 -9.30 28.21
C ASP A 664 -8.70 -9.68 27.42
N ARG A 665 -8.67 -9.69 26.09
CA ARG A 665 -9.82 -10.19 25.29
C ARG A 665 -10.01 -11.70 25.41
N ARG A 666 -8.97 -12.48 25.71
CA ARG A 666 -9.08 -13.92 25.94
C ARG A 666 -9.87 -14.25 27.22
N ARG A 667 -9.80 -13.43 28.26
CA ARG A 667 -10.54 -13.63 29.52
C ARG A 667 -12.03 -13.25 29.42
N ARG A 668 -12.40 -12.28 28.57
CA ARG A 668 -13.81 -11.91 28.36
C ARG A 668 -14.58 -12.89 27.48
N SER A 669 -13.91 -13.61 26.57
CA SER A 669 -14.58 -14.64 25.73
C SER A 669 -14.77 -15.98 26.42
N THR A 670 -14.22 -16.17 27.59
CA THR A 670 -14.32 -17.42 28.40
C THR A 670 -15.17 -17.27 29.66
N ARG A 671 -15.84 -16.13 29.90
CA ARG A 671 -16.91 -16.07 30.90
C ARG A 671 -18.17 -16.66 30.26
N PRO A 672 -18.67 -17.82 30.71
CA PRO A 672 -19.98 -18.32 30.32
C PRO A 672 -21.04 -17.32 30.82
N GLU A 673 -22.10 -17.19 30.02
CA GLU A 673 -23.39 -16.63 30.44
C GLU A 673 -23.96 -17.50 31.59
N LEU A 674 -23.52 -17.26 32.80
CA LEU A 674 -23.97 -17.95 34.04
C LEU A 674 -24.37 -16.91 35.09
N GLU A 675 -25.22 -15.94 34.70
CA GLU A 675 -25.94 -15.08 35.66
C GLU A 675 -27.25 -14.54 35.05
N ALA A 676 -28.13 -15.45 34.64
CA ALA A 676 -29.52 -15.09 34.32
C ALA A 676 -30.50 -16.21 34.64
N VAL A 677 -30.19 -17.05 35.65
CA VAL A 677 -31.18 -17.99 36.19
C VAL A 677 -30.97 -18.10 37.70
N THR A 678 -31.38 -17.07 38.43
CA THR A 678 -31.79 -17.18 39.88
C THR A 678 -32.38 -15.84 40.28
N THR A 679 -33.66 -15.63 40.05
CA THR A 679 -34.61 -14.93 40.93
C THR A 679 -36.00 -15.02 40.29
N SER A 680 -36.63 -16.16 40.43
CA SER A 680 -38.06 -16.30 40.46
C SER A 680 -38.41 -17.37 41.48
N ALA A 681 -38.37 -17.01 42.74
CA ALA A 681 -39.10 -17.79 43.77
C ALA A 681 -40.51 -17.19 43.89
N PRO A 682 -41.56 -18.03 43.89
CA PRO A 682 -42.92 -17.55 44.03
C PRO A 682 -43.21 -17.17 45.47
N ALA A 683 -43.80 -15.99 45.65
CA ALA A 683 -44.41 -15.59 46.92
C ALA A 683 -45.64 -16.46 47.17
N MET A 684 -45.56 -17.31 48.18
CA MET A 684 -46.74 -18.00 48.74
C MET A 684 -47.61 -16.97 49.47
N ALA A 685 -48.87 -16.95 49.10
CA ALA A 685 -49.93 -16.34 49.84
C ALA A 685 -50.15 -17.06 51.16
N GLY A 686 -50.15 -16.29 52.24
CA GLY A 686 -50.62 -16.73 53.57
C GLY A 686 -51.71 -15.79 54.04
N ALA A 687 -52.91 -16.31 54.07
CA ALA A 687 -54.11 -15.66 54.59
C ALA A 687 -54.05 -15.52 56.11
N ALA A 688 -54.74 -14.55 56.63
CA ALA A 688 -55.59 -14.47 57.79
C ALA A 688 -55.44 -13.19 58.60
N ARG A 689 -56.50 -12.53 58.63
CA ARG A 689 -57.16 -11.53 59.48
C ARG A 689 -56.93 -10.06 59.17
#